data_28edf66c41af8d0601dd493371ddcbdf
#
_entry.id   28edf66c41af8d0601dd493371ddcbdf
#
_cell.length_a   1.000
_cell.length_b   1.000
_cell.length_c   1.000
_cell.angle_alpha   90.00
_cell.angle_beta   90.00
_cell.angle_gamma   90.00
#
_symmetry.space_group_name_H-M   'P 1'
#
loop_
_entity.id
_entity.type
_entity.pdbx_description
1 polymer ?
#
loop_
_entity_poly.entity_id
_entity_poly.type
_entity_poly.pdbx_seq_one_letter_code
_entity_poly.pdbx_strand_id
1 'polypeptide(L)'
;DGRWKVDNSRRSVDQLGRPAIGFTMDASGANRLGELTGPNTGSNMAVLLDDEVYTAPRLNSRISSSGIIEGDFSPEEIDYVVRVLTAGSLQAKISAEPISENTIAPDLGQDNLDAGVQAGIIALVVVSAFMIVYYLGYGVVAVLCLAANALLILGAIALSRASLTLPGIAGIILTFGMAVDANVLIYERIREELNGGLDLRQAVRIGYQKALSSIVDGNVTNLIVCFVLANVGTQEIKGFAITLGIGVICTMVSALFINHLIMSALVDKIRIKKMSMLPMVIKPLERLLQPKINWIGLRWLFLIISTGYVGLGVFMIAYQGEEMLDTEFRGGTQVTMSLRHEVIGDASSPRVTSTRVEIADRVHAIGEAQEEDSPIHALRIAEIIPVNPESDGITSDKFIIKTFADDRQAVGNAISAEFQDLLEAPPALSFRFSQADKSSAASVYPILSARLGDNIARPEYRNSISDYIGGVAILVEDIQPEVSLESIESRLDITRRKTDFSDLLGRKSEVVIVEGNPNAVKSFVLLSLDEGLTYFDNADAWESEIATREWDLVRAALTSSSDQLSVQNFSPAIAENFRATAFAAVLLSLLLILIYIWVRFGSVRYSAAAIIALTHDVLTAIGLIALAEIIYDHHMFTDLAQALLIEPFKIDLNLVAAMLTIIGYSLNDSIVIMDRIRENRGKLSYASKEVVNLSINETISRTVITSGTTLFAVLILYIYGGQGVRAFSFALLVGIVIGTYSSVAVAAPLVWSSKKDSSKSTRDELELPEG
;
A
#
# COMPACT_ATOMS: atom_id res chain seq x y z
N ASP A 1 -35.59 -9.98 13.61
CA ASP A 1 -36.16 -10.82 12.53
C ASP A 1 -36.03 -10.19 11.13
N GLY A 2 -34.85 -9.77 10.73
CA GLY A 2 -34.44 -9.02 9.54
C GLY A 2 -34.91 -9.45 8.14
N ARG A 3 -36.16 -9.80 7.95
CA ARG A 3 -36.69 -10.24 6.66
C ARG A 3 -37.74 -9.30 6.06
N TRP A 4 -37.85 -8.07 6.50
CA TRP A 4 -38.74 -7.07 5.95
C TRP A 4 -38.01 -5.73 5.85
N LYS A 5 -38.35 -4.95 4.83
CA LYS A 5 -37.69 -3.66 4.58
C LYS A 5 -38.68 -2.67 3.96
N VAL A 6 -38.34 -1.41 4.07
CA VAL A 6 -38.91 -0.36 3.22
C VAL A 6 -38.31 -0.53 1.84
N ASP A 7 -39.16 -0.77 0.85
CA ASP A 7 -38.73 -0.99 -0.55
C ASP A 7 -38.48 0.33 -1.27
N ASN A 8 -39.28 1.34 -0.96
CA ASN A 8 -39.10 2.68 -1.52
C ASN A 8 -39.63 3.74 -0.54
N SER A 9 -38.94 4.87 -0.47
CA SER A 9 -39.41 6.06 0.23
C SER A 9 -39.27 7.30 -0.65
N ARG A 10 -40.18 8.26 -0.48
CA ARG A 10 -40.24 9.45 -1.30
C ARG A 10 -40.90 10.62 -0.59
N ARG A 11 -40.62 11.83 -1.04
CA ARG A 11 -41.41 13.01 -0.68
C ARG A 11 -42.87 12.80 -1.09
N SER A 12 -43.79 13.12 -0.22
CA SER A 12 -45.25 13.05 -0.40
C SER A 12 -45.90 14.28 0.17
N VAL A 13 -47.23 14.35 0.08
CA VAL A 13 -48.04 15.38 0.74
C VAL A 13 -49.20 14.72 1.46
N ASP A 14 -49.60 15.28 2.60
CA ASP A 14 -50.79 14.86 3.33
C ASP A 14 -52.09 15.30 2.64
N GLN A 15 -53.24 14.98 3.21
CA GLN A 15 -54.55 15.32 2.69
C GLN A 15 -54.83 16.86 2.65
N LEU A 16 -54.02 17.63 3.40
CA LEU A 16 -54.10 19.09 3.49
C LEU A 16 -53.08 19.79 2.59
N GLY A 17 -52.26 19.02 1.83
CA GLY A 17 -51.21 19.55 0.97
C GLY A 17 -49.89 19.89 1.69
N ARG A 18 -49.74 19.51 2.95
CA ARG A 18 -48.48 19.73 3.71
C ARG A 18 -47.44 18.66 3.38
N PRO A 19 -46.18 18.98 3.46
CA PRO A 19 -45.11 18.01 3.23
C PRO A 19 -45.22 16.78 4.13
N ALA A 20 -44.99 15.57 3.59
CA ALA A 20 -45.10 14.31 4.27
C ALA A 20 -44.16 13.29 3.66
N ILE A 21 -43.88 12.19 4.37
CA ILE A 21 -42.98 11.12 3.95
C ILE A 21 -43.81 9.92 3.48
N GLY A 22 -43.76 9.61 2.19
CA GLY A 22 -44.39 8.42 1.64
C GLY A 22 -43.43 7.23 1.66
N PHE A 23 -43.89 6.03 2.07
CA PHE A 23 -43.11 4.83 2.05
C PHE A 23 -43.88 3.64 1.45
N THR A 24 -43.15 2.67 0.92
CA THR A 24 -43.69 1.40 0.42
C THR A 24 -42.87 0.27 1.02
N MET A 25 -43.57 -0.76 1.51
CA MET A 25 -42.95 -1.95 2.11
C MET A 25 -42.79 -3.06 1.07
N ASP A 26 -41.81 -3.94 1.28
CA ASP A 26 -41.74 -5.20 0.56
C ASP A 26 -42.91 -6.13 0.96
N ALA A 27 -43.08 -7.26 0.26
CA ALA A 27 -44.22 -8.17 0.49
C ALA A 27 -44.28 -8.72 1.91
N SER A 28 -43.13 -8.96 2.55
CA SER A 28 -43.05 -9.46 3.92
C SER A 28 -43.40 -8.35 4.93
N GLY A 29 -42.88 -7.16 4.72
CA GLY A 29 -43.14 -5.95 5.52
C GLY A 29 -44.61 -5.53 5.44
N ALA A 30 -45.20 -5.60 4.25
CA ALA A 30 -46.62 -5.30 4.03
C ALA A 30 -47.56 -6.17 4.90
N ASN A 31 -47.30 -7.46 4.98
CA ASN A 31 -48.07 -8.38 5.82
C ASN A 31 -47.90 -8.02 7.30
N ARG A 32 -46.67 -7.89 7.78
CA ARG A 32 -46.38 -7.60 9.19
C ARG A 32 -46.91 -6.24 9.62
N LEU A 33 -46.74 -5.20 8.79
CA LEU A 33 -47.25 -3.88 9.07
C LEU A 33 -48.79 -3.88 9.12
N GLY A 34 -49.43 -4.65 8.23
CA GLY A 34 -50.87 -4.85 8.23
C GLY A 34 -51.41 -5.58 9.47
N GLU A 35 -50.68 -6.58 9.99
CA GLU A 35 -50.98 -7.27 11.24
C GLU A 35 -50.78 -6.36 12.47
N LEU A 36 -49.75 -5.53 12.45
CA LEU A 36 -49.48 -4.57 13.53
C LEU A 36 -50.50 -3.42 13.56
N THR A 37 -50.79 -2.81 12.43
CA THR A 37 -51.60 -1.60 12.36
C THR A 37 -53.10 -1.88 12.40
N GLY A 38 -53.56 -3.06 11.93
CA GLY A 38 -54.97 -3.42 11.90
C GLY A 38 -55.64 -3.39 13.26
N PRO A 39 -55.18 -4.13 14.28
CA PRO A 39 -55.75 -4.13 15.63
C PRO A 39 -55.53 -2.84 16.39
N ASN A 40 -54.52 -2.05 16.04
CA ASN A 40 -54.07 -0.85 16.76
C ASN A 40 -54.53 0.47 16.10
N THR A 41 -55.50 0.42 15.21
CA THR A 41 -56.09 1.64 14.60
C THR A 41 -56.64 2.57 15.70
N GLY A 42 -56.24 3.83 15.65
CA GLY A 42 -56.59 4.86 16.63
C GLY A 42 -55.53 5.06 17.74
N SER A 43 -54.53 4.17 17.83
CA SER A 43 -53.34 4.30 18.70
C SER A 43 -52.19 5.04 17.99
N ASN A 44 -51.22 5.50 18.76
CA ASN A 44 -50.00 6.06 18.20
C ASN A 44 -49.00 4.94 17.87
N MET A 45 -48.32 5.06 16.75
CA MET A 45 -47.26 4.18 16.32
C MET A 45 -45.93 4.95 16.35
N ALA A 46 -45.03 4.57 17.24
CA ALA A 46 -43.71 5.18 17.27
C ALA A 46 -42.86 4.69 16.08
N VAL A 47 -42.27 5.62 15.38
CA VAL A 47 -41.22 5.37 14.38
C VAL A 47 -39.89 5.62 15.08
N LEU A 48 -39.07 4.57 15.21
CA LEU A 48 -37.77 4.66 15.85
C LEU A 48 -36.68 4.76 14.79
N LEU A 49 -35.74 5.65 15.03
CA LEU A 49 -34.49 5.79 14.30
C LEU A 49 -33.36 5.66 15.33
N ASP A 50 -32.46 4.73 15.17
CA ASP A 50 -31.34 4.45 16.11
C ASP A 50 -31.77 4.28 17.58
N ASP A 51 -32.88 3.57 17.81
CA ASP A 51 -33.51 3.33 19.13
C ASP A 51 -34.16 4.59 19.80
N GLU A 52 -34.14 5.73 19.13
CA GLU A 52 -34.84 6.94 19.58
C GLU A 52 -36.19 7.11 18.85
N VAL A 53 -37.18 7.67 19.52
CA VAL A 53 -38.49 7.91 18.93
C VAL A 53 -38.43 9.18 18.09
N TYR A 54 -38.31 9.00 16.76
CA TYR A 54 -38.28 10.10 15.80
C TYR A 54 -39.65 10.80 15.67
N THR A 55 -40.71 10.02 15.59
CA THR A 55 -42.10 10.53 15.54
C THR A 55 -43.05 9.43 16.02
N ALA A 56 -44.24 9.83 16.51
CA ALA A 56 -45.27 8.93 17.01
C ALA A 56 -46.66 9.26 16.41
N PRO A 57 -46.84 9.18 15.07
CA PRO A 57 -48.09 9.52 14.44
C PRO A 57 -49.24 8.60 14.88
N ARG A 58 -50.47 9.13 14.85
CA ARG A 58 -51.67 8.33 15.11
C ARG A 58 -52.04 7.49 13.87
N LEU A 59 -52.34 6.22 14.12
CA LEU A 59 -52.80 5.29 13.08
C LEU A 59 -54.28 5.62 12.71
N ASN A 60 -54.47 6.24 11.57
CA ASN A 60 -55.82 6.60 11.09
C ASN A 60 -56.53 5.41 10.42
N SER A 61 -55.77 4.45 9.88
CA SER A 61 -56.29 3.26 9.23
C SER A 61 -55.26 2.15 9.24
N ARG A 62 -55.69 0.93 8.90
CA ARG A 62 -54.75 -0.20 8.66
C ARG A 62 -53.83 0.15 7.49
N ILE A 63 -52.50 0.07 7.74
CA ILE A 63 -51.48 0.28 6.74
C ILE A 63 -50.91 -1.10 6.33
N SER A 64 -50.92 -1.43 5.06
CA SER A 64 -50.36 -2.71 4.58
C SER A 64 -49.13 -2.51 3.69
N SER A 65 -49.31 -2.16 2.43
CA SER A 65 -48.21 -2.08 1.45
C SER A 65 -47.54 -0.70 1.37
N SER A 66 -48.27 0.36 1.67
CA SER A 66 -47.79 1.74 1.62
C SER A 66 -48.45 2.60 2.64
N GLY A 67 -47.78 3.64 3.09
CA GLY A 67 -48.28 4.62 4.05
C GLY A 67 -47.66 5.97 3.83
N ILE A 68 -48.23 6.95 4.55
CA ILE A 68 -47.71 8.31 4.61
C ILE A 68 -47.50 8.61 6.10
N ILE A 69 -46.29 9.10 6.43
CA ILE A 69 -45.98 9.64 7.77
C ILE A 69 -46.29 11.13 7.69
N GLU A 70 -47.31 11.52 8.42
CA GLU A 70 -47.79 12.92 8.54
C GLU A 70 -47.14 13.51 9.81
N GLY A 71 -46.67 14.76 9.71
CA GLY A 71 -46.03 15.50 10.82
C GLY A 71 -45.70 16.92 10.35
N ASP A 72 -45.16 17.68 11.26
CA ASP A 72 -44.72 19.06 10.97
C ASP A 72 -43.24 18.99 10.62
N PHE A 73 -42.93 18.41 9.44
CA PHE A 73 -41.60 18.20 8.95
C PHE A 73 -41.12 19.32 8.05
N SER A 74 -39.88 19.76 8.26
CA SER A 74 -39.20 20.63 7.30
C SER A 74 -38.87 19.85 6.01
N PRO A 75 -38.65 20.51 4.87
CA PRO A 75 -38.20 19.83 3.65
C PRO A 75 -36.90 19.06 3.81
N GLU A 76 -35.98 19.54 4.66
CA GLU A 76 -34.69 18.96 4.95
C GLU A 76 -34.82 17.66 5.76
N GLU A 77 -35.69 17.67 6.78
CA GLU A 77 -36.02 16.46 7.57
C GLU A 77 -36.66 15.38 6.71
N ILE A 78 -37.56 15.76 5.81
CA ILE A 78 -38.15 14.81 4.85
C ILE A 78 -37.07 14.17 4.01
N ASP A 79 -36.12 14.95 3.48
CA ASP A 79 -35.03 14.44 2.68
C ASP A 79 -34.09 13.55 3.49
N TYR A 80 -33.80 13.90 4.73
CA TYR A 80 -33.02 13.07 5.62
C TYR A 80 -33.68 11.71 5.85
N VAL A 81 -34.95 11.69 6.28
CA VAL A 81 -35.68 10.44 6.54
C VAL A 81 -35.88 9.62 5.28
N VAL A 82 -36.15 10.26 4.15
CA VAL A 82 -36.27 9.57 2.86
C VAL A 82 -34.93 8.89 2.50
N ARG A 83 -33.79 9.55 2.70
CA ARG A 83 -32.45 8.95 2.48
C ARG A 83 -32.20 7.78 3.41
N VAL A 84 -32.49 7.93 4.72
CA VAL A 84 -32.31 6.86 5.71
C VAL A 84 -33.19 5.66 5.41
N LEU A 85 -34.47 5.87 5.12
CA LEU A 85 -35.40 4.79 4.78
C LEU A 85 -35.03 4.10 3.45
N THR A 86 -34.47 4.85 2.48
CA THR A 86 -33.99 4.29 1.21
C THR A 86 -32.71 3.51 1.38
N ALA A 87 -31.78 3.97 2.24
CA ALA A 87 -30.55 3.27 2.55
C ALA A 87 -30.83 1.92 3.26
N GLY A 88 -31.95 1.82 3.95
CA GLY A 88 -32.35 0.63 4.71
C GLY A 88 -31.62 0.52 6.06
N SER A 89 -32.08 -0.39 6.89
CA SER A 89 -31.42 -0.70 8.15
C SER A 89 -30.18 -1.57 7.90
N LEU A 90 -29.08 -1.25 8.56
CA LEU A 90 -27.94 -2.15 8.63
C LEU A 90 -28.39 -3.47 9.29
N GLN A 91 -27.88 -4.60 8.78
CA GLN A 91 -28.23 -5.93 9.31
C GLN A 91 -27.71 -6.17 10.73
N ALA A 92 -26.72 -5.36 11.16
CA ALA A 92 -26.15 -5.37 12.49
C ALA A 92 -25.87 -3.91 12.94
N LYS A 93 -25.92 -3.65 14.24
CA LYS A 93 -25.45 -2.36 14.77
C LYS A 93 -23.96 -2.22 14.50
N ILE A 94 -23.57 -1.05 14.01
CA ILE A 94 -22.16 -0.66 13.94
C ILE A 94 -21.69 -0.39 15.37
N SER A 95 -20.49 -0.84 15.71
CA SER A 95 -19.83 -0.47 16.98
C SER A 95 -19.66 1.05 17.02
N ALA A 96 -19.85 1.64 18.21
CA ALA A 96 -19.57 3.07 18.42
C ALA A 96 -18.09 3.39 18.25
N GLU A 97 -17.21 2.41 18.55
CA GLU A 97 -15.77 2.53 18.36
C GLU A 97 -15.35 1.87 17.05
N PRO A 98 -14.49 2.51 16.25
CA PRO A 98 -13.94 1.91 15.03
C PRO A 98 -13.07 0.69 15.40
N ILE A 99 -13.19 -0.39 14.63
CA ILE A 99 -12.38 -1.61 14.80
C ILE A 99 -10.91 -1.33 14.47
N SER A 100 -10.65 -0.39 13.57
CA SER A 100 -9.32 0.09 13.22
C SER A 100 -9.42 1.53 12.75
N GLU A 101 -8.47 2.34 13.17
CA GLU A 101 -8.32 3.73 12.74
C GLU A 101 -6.86 3.95 12.34
N ASN A 102 -6.67 4.55 11.17
CA ASN A 102 -5.36 4.82 10.61
C ASN A 102 -5.24 6.33 10.32
N THR A 103 -4.41 7.01 11.07
CA THR A 103 -4.10 8.44 10.90
C THR A 103 -2.67 8.58 10.43
N ILE A 104 -2.44 9.17 9.26
CA ILE A 104 -1.11 9.39 8.69
C ILE A 104 -0.85 10.90 8.61
N ALA A 105 0.28 11.32 9.16
CA ALA A 105 0.71 12.71 9.04
C ALA A 105 1.05 13.05 7.58
N PRO A 106 0.65 14.22 7.05
CA PRO A 106 0.90 14.62 5.67
C PRO A 106 2.38 14.60 5.27
N ASP A 107 3.27 14.99 6.17
CA ASP A 107 4.73 15.06 5.96
C ASP A 107 5.33 13.69 5.64
N LEU A 108 4.86 12.62 6.30
CA LEU A 108 5.31 11.25 6.02
C LEU A 108 4.94 10.78 4.61
N GLY A 109 3.77 11.18 4.13
CA GLY A 109 3.33 10.87 2.77
C GLY A 109 4.21 11.57 1.73
N GLN A 110 4.54 12.83 1.94
CA GLN A 110 5.36 13.64 1.03
C GLN A 110 6.81 13.12 0.99
N ASP A 111 7.45 12.90 2.13
CA ASP A 111 8.83 12.39 2.22
C ASP A 111 9.00 11.06 1.47
N ASN A 112 8.06 10.13 1.65
CA ASN A 112 8.09 8.84 0.97
C ASN A 112 7.82 8.95 -0.53
N LEU A 113 6.95 9.87 -0.96
CA LEU A 113 6.70 10.13 -2.37
C LEU A 113 7.95 10.68 -3.06
N ASP A 114 8.59 11.67 -2.46
CA ASP A 114 9.78 12.31 -3.00
C ASP A 114 10.96 11.33 -3.08
N ALA A 115 11.18 10.53 -2.03
CA ALA A 115 12.17 9.45 -2.02
C ALA A 115 11.88 8.40 -3.12
N GLY A 116 10.62 7.98 -3.26
CA GLY A 116 10.21 7.03 -4.29
C GLY A 116 10.42 7.56 -5.71
N VAL A 117 10.04 8.81 -5.99
CA VAL A 117 10.27 9.45 -7.30
C VAL A 117 11.76 9.59 -7.60
N GLN A 118 12.56 10.03 -6.64
CA GLN A 118 14.00 10.12 -6.78
C GLN A 118 14.64 8.76 -7.08
N ALA A 119 14.30 7.73 -6.32
CA ALA A 119 14.75 6.36 -6.54
C ALA A 119 14.38 5.87 -7.94
N GLY A 120 13.15 6.15 -8.40
CA GLY A 120 12.68 5.79 -9.73
C GLY A 120 13.48 6.42 -10.86
N ILE A 121 13.79 7.71 -10.76
CA ILE A 121 14.60 8.42 -11.75
C ILE A 121 16.05 7.87 -11.76
N ILE A 122 16.66 7.68 -10.59
CA ILE A 122 18.01 7.12 -10.48
C ILE A 122 18.07 5.71 -11.06
N ALA A 123 17.08 4.84 -10.72
CA ALA A 123 16.99 3.49 -11.24
C ALA A 123 16.87 3.48 -12.77
N LEU A 124 16.01 4.33 -13.32
CA LEU A 124 15.85 4.47 -14.79
C LEU A 124 17.15 4.86 -15.47
N VAL A 125 17.90 5.82 -14.90
CA VAL A 125 19.19 6.30 -15.45
C VAL A 125 20.25 5.21 -15.36
N VAL A 126 20.40 4.54 -14.22
CA VAL A 126 21.42 3.50 -14.02
C VAL A 126 21.18 2.28 -14.92
N VAL A 127 19.91 1.81 -14.99
CA VAL A 127 19.54 0.70 -15.88
C VAL A 127 19.76 1.10 -17.35
N SER A 128 19.40 2.33 -17.73
CA SER A 128 19.64 2.84 -19.10
C SER A 128 21.13 2.90 -19.43
N ALA A 129 21.94 3.40 -18.51
CA ALA A 129 23.41 3.47 -18.69
C ALA A 129 24.01 2.07 -18.85
N PHE A 130 23.61 1.12 -18.00
CA PHE A 130 24.04 -0.27 -18.12
C PHE A 130 23.67 -0.86 -19.49
N MET A 131 22.43 -0.66 -19.97
CA MET A 131 21.98 -1.15 -21.25
C MET A 131 22.77 -0.57 -22.42
N ILE A 132 23.03 0.74 -22.40
CA ILE A 132 23.82 1.39 -23.46
C ILE A 132 25.26 0.83 -23.48
N VAL A 133 25.89 0.70 -22.31
CA VAL A 133 27.27 0.21 -22.20
C VAL A 133 27.37 -1.24 -22.65
N TYR A 134 26.46 -2.10 -22.20
CA TYR A 134 26.55 -3.55 -22.48
C TYR A 134 26.08 -3.91 -23.90
N TYR A 135 24.93 -3.36 -24.34
CA TYR A 135 24.34 -3.69 -25.64
C TYR A 135 24.64 -2.68 -26.75
N LEU A 136 25.38 -1.61 -26.46
CA LEU A 136 25.78 -0.57 -27.41
C LEU A 136 24.58 -0.08 -28.27
N GLY A 137 24.59 -0.29 -29.57
CA GLY A 137 23.52 0.14 -30.46
C GLY A 137 22.16 -0.46 -30.17
N TYR A 138 22.08 -1.72 -29.74
CA TYR A 138 20.85 -2.33 -29.24
C TYR A 138 20.41 -1.73 -27.92
N GLY A 139 21.38 -1.31 -27.09
CA GLY A 139 21.11 -0.63 -25.80
C GLY A 139 20.39 0.70 -25.98
N VAL A 140 20.73 1.46 -27.01
CA VAL A 140 20.01 2.71 -27.35
C VAL A 140 18.54 2.41 -27.67
N VAL A 141 18.29 1.35 -28.47
CA VAL A 141 16.91 0.92 -28.75
C VAL A 141 16.18 0.50 -27.49
N ALA A 142 16.84 -0.26 -26.60
CA ALA A 142 16.27 -0.66 -25.31
C ALA A 142 15.89 0.54 -24.43
N VAL A 143 16.73 1.57 -24.38
CA VAL A 143 16.45 2.79 -23.61
C VAL A 143 15.28 3.59 -24.18
N LEU A 144 15.16 3.67 -25.51
CA LEU A 144 13.97 4.26 -26.14
C LEU A 144 12.70 3.49 -25.83
N CYS A 145 12.79 2.14 -25.83
CA CYS A 145 11.66 1.29 -25.41
C CYS A 145 11.33 1.45 -23.92
N LEU A 146 12.33 1.58 -23.06
CA LEU A 146 12.14 1.80 -21.62
C LEU A 146 11.50 3.16 -21.35
N ALA A 147 11.92 4.20 -22.05
CA ALA A 147 11.28 5.53 -21.96
C ALA A 147 9.81 5.49 -22.45
N ALA A 148 9.55 4.81 -23.57
CA ALA A 148 8.18 4.60 -24.05
C ALA A 148 7.34 3.78 -23.05
N ASN A 149 7.93 2.76 -22.43
CA ASN A 149 7.27 1.97 -21.39
C ASN A 149 6.89 2.80 -20.16
N ALA A 150 7.81 3.65 -19.69
CA ALA A 150 7.54 4.57 -18.57
C ALA A 150 6.37 5.50 -18.88
N LEU A 151 6.32 6.07 -20.09
CA LEU A 151 5.20 6.91 -20.54
C LEU A 151 3.88 6.12 -20.65
N LEU A 152 3.94 4.89 -21.14
CA LEU A 152 2.75 4.01 -21.22
C LEU A 152 2.22 3.69 -19.82
N ILE A 153 3.09 3.38 -18.85
CA ILE A 153 2.70 3.09 -17.47
C ILE A 153 2.04 4.32 -16.84
N LEU A 154 2.67 5.49 -16.93
CA LEU A 154 2.11 6.73 -16.38
C LEU A 154 0.75 7.08 -17.04
N GLY A 155 0.67 6.94 -18.35
CA GLY A 155 -0.58 7.16 -19.09
C GLY A 155 -1.69 6.17 -18.70
N ALA A 156 -1.37 4.90 -18.51
CA ALA A 156 -2.34 3.88 -18.12
C ALA A 156 -2.82 4.06 -16.67
N ILE A 157 -1.93 4.44 -15.74
CA ILE A 157 -2.30 4.77 -14.35
C ILE A 157 -3.20 6.00 -14.33
N ALA A 158 -2.86 7.06 -15.06
CA ALA A 158 -3.68 8.27 -15.16
C ALA A 158 -5.08 7.96 -15.73
N LEU A 159 -5.15 7.13 -16.76
CA LEU A 159 -6.42 6.75 -17.41
C LEU A 159 -7.29 5.87 -16.50
N SER A 160 -6.68 4.97 -15.73
CA SER A 160 -7.38 4.06 -14.82
C SER A 160 -7.84 4.74 -13.53
N ARG A 161 -7.40 5.99 -13.26
CA ARG A 161 -7.62 6.70 -11.98
C ARG A 161 -7.24 5.86 -10.77
N ALA A 162 -6.25 4.98 -10.91
CA ALA A 162 -5.77 4.17 -9.81
C ALA A 162 -5.04 5.05 -8.79
N SER A 163 -5.30 4.83 -7.51
CA SER A 163 -4.54 5.46 -6.44
C SER A 163 -3.12 4.88 -6.38
N LEU A 164 -2.13 5.74 -6.29
CA LEU A 164 -0.74 5.34 -6.20
C LEU A 164 -0.39 5.13 -4.72
N THR A 165 -0.15 3.87 -4.35
CA THR A 165 0.31 3.50 -3.00
C THR A 165 1.84 3.44 -2.96
N LEU A 166 2.45 3.50 -1.75
CA LEU A 166 3.91 3.35 -1.61
C LEU A 166 4.43 2.05 -2.22
N PRO A 167 3.85 0.86 -1.94
CA PRO A 167 4.22 -0.35 -2.65
C PRO A 167 3.97 -0.26 -4.15
N GLY A 168 2.97 0.52 -4.59
CA GLY A 168 2.70 0.77 -6.01
C GLY A 168 3.85 1.51 -6.72
N ILE A 169 4.44 2.51 -6.07
CA ILE A 169 5.65 3.19 -6.57
C ILE A 169 6.80 2.20 -6.69
N ALA A 170 7.02 1.39 -5.66
CA ALA A 170 8.03 0.33 -5.70
C ALA A 170 7.79 -0.67 -6.85
N GLY A 171 6.52 -1.03 -7.12
CA GLY A 171 6.12 -1.85 -8.25
C GLY A 171 6.46 -1.23 -9.60
N ILE A 172 6.29 0.09 -9.78
CA ILE A 172 6.69 0.80 -11.00
C ILE A 172 8.21 0.75 -11.19
N ILE A 173 8.99 1.00 -10.15
CA ILE A 173 10.46 0.96 -10.20
C ILE A 173 10.96 -0.45 -10.53
N LEU A 174 10.37 -1.46 -9.90
CA LEU A 174 10.64 -2.87 -10.21
C LEU A 174 10.32 -3.17 -11.68
N THR A 175 9.23 -2.62 -12.21
CA THR A 175 8.86 -2.81 -13.62
C THR A 175 9.89 -2.24 -14.58
N PHE A 176 10.63 -1.18 -14.24
CA PHE A 176 11.73 -0.68 -15.07
C PHE A 176 12.86 -1.71 -15.19
N GLY A 177 13.19 -2.41 -14.11
CA GLY A 177 14.14 -3.53 -14.15
C GLY A 177 13.64 -4.69 -15.02
N MET A 178 12.38 -5.09 -14.81
CA MET A 178 11.74 -6.18 -15.57
C MET A 178 11.47 -5.83 -17.03
N ALA A 179 11.26 -4.56 -17.38
CA ALA A 179 11.03 -4.12 -18.77
C ALA A 179 12.26 -4.36 -19.67
N VAL A 180 13.44 -4.34 -19.06
CA VAL A 180 14.68 -4.61 -19.76
C VAL A 180 14.86 -6.11 -20.03
N ASP A 181 14.34 -7.00 -19.18
CA ASP A 181 14.48 -8.46 -19.31
C ASP A 181 13.97 -8.97 -20.67
N ALA A 182 12.80 -8.54 -21.10
CA ALA A 182 12.26 -8.90 -22.40
C ALA A 182 13.18 -8.43 -23.57
N ASN A 183 13.77 -7.24 -23.47
CA ASN A 183 14.71 -6.73 -24.45
C ASN A 183 16.01 -7.53 -24.45
N VAL A 184 16.55 -7.86 -23.27
CA VAL A 184 17.72 -8.74 -23.10
C VAL A 184 17.49 -10.08 -23.76
N LEU A 185 16.31 -10.69 -23.53
CA LEU A 185 15.95 -11.96 -24.16
C LEU A 185 16.04 -11.90 -25.70
N ILE A 186 15.44 -10.87 -26.27
CA ILE A 186 15.43 -10.67 -27.71
C ILE A 186 16.87 -10.49 -28.23
N TYR A 187 17.65 -9.64 -27.56
CA TYR A 187 19.03 -9.35 -28.04
C TYR A 187 20.00 -10.52 -27.89
N GLU A 188 19.88 -11.29 -26.81
CA GLU A 188 20.66 -12.51 -26.63
C GLU A 188 20.32 -13.56 -27.70
N ARG A 189 19.05 -13.72 -28.07
CA ARG A 189 18.64 -14.58 -29.17
C ARG A 189 19.15 -14.07 -30.53
N ILE A 190 19.12 -12.75 -30.78
CA ILE A 190 19.72 -12.16 -31.97
C ILE A 190 21.24 -12.44 -32.01
N ARG A 191 21.93 -12.34 -30.87
CA ARG A 191 23.35 -12.63 -30.71
C ARG A 191 23.67 -14.10 -31.05
N GLU A 192 22.86 -15.04 -30.57
CA GLU A 192 22.98 -16.46 -30.87
C GLU A 192 22.91 -16.71 -32.42
N GLU A 193 21.92 -16.10 -33.06
CA GLU A 193 21.73 -16.26 -34.52
C GLU A 193 22.86 -15.60 -35.36
N LEU A 194 23.36 -14.44 -34.90
CA LEU A 194 24.52 -13.78 -35.52
C LEU A 194 25.80 -14.62 -35.38
N ASN A 195 26.03 -15.21 -34.20
CA ASN A 195 27.15 -16.11 -33.96
C ASN A 195 27.01 -17.41 -34.79
N GLY A 196 25.77 -17.80 -35.09
CA GLY A 196 25.46 -18.90 -36.04
C GLY A 196 25.70 -18.58 -37.50
N GLY A 197 26.12 -17.33 -37.82
CA GLY A 197 26.49 -16.91 -39.19
C GLY A 197 25.37 -16.31 -40.02
N LEU A 198 24.20 -16.04 -39.42
CA LEU A 198 23.10 -15.36 -40.12
C LEU A 198 23.39 -13.85 -40.27
N ASP A 199 22.85 -13.26 -41.32
CA ASP A 199 22.86 -11.81 -41.48
C ASP A 199 21.93 -11.11 -40.45
N LEU A 200 22.20 -9.83 -40.19
CA LEU A 200 21.46 -9.07 -39.16
C LEU A 200 19.93 -9.10 -39.35
N ARG A 201 19.47 -9.03 -40.59
CA ARG A 201 18.05 -9.02 -40.92
C ARG A 201 17.37 -10.35 -40.56
N GLN A 202 17.99 -11.47 -40.90
CA GLN A 202 17.49 -12.81 -40.59
C GLN A 202 17.60 -13.06 -39.09
N ALA A 203 18.73 -12.69 -38.46
CA ALA A 203 18.96 -12.84 -37.04
C ALA A 203 17.90 -12.08 -36.18
N VAL A 204 17.55 -10.85 -36.55
CA VAL A 204 16.48 -10.08 -35.89
C VAL A 204 15.16 -10.81 -36.03
N ARG A 205 14.75 -11.22 -37.23
CA ARG A 205 13.49 -11.91 -37.47
C ARG A 205 13.34 -13.19 -36.65
N ILE A 206 14.37 -14.04 -36.71
CA ILE A 206 14.38 -15.34 -36.00
C ILE A 206 14.47 -15.12 -34.47
N GLY A 207 15.31 -14.18 -34.03
CA GLY A 207 15.48 -13.84 -32.63
C GLY A 207 14.15 -13.43 -31.94
N TYR A 208 13.37 -12.59 -32.61
CA TYR A 208 12.03 -12.24 -32.11
C TYR A 208 11.07 -13.43 -32.05
N GLN A 209 11.06 -14.27 -33.11
CA GLN A 209 10.20 -15.45 -33.12
C GLN A 209 10.53 -16.44 -31.98
N LYS A 210 11.83 -16.68 -31.74
CA LYS A 210 12.28 -17.58 -30.68
C LYS A 210 12.08 -17.00 -29.27
N ALA A 211 12.20 -15.67 -29.10
CA ALA A 211 12.02 -15.00 -27.82
C ALA A 211 10.56 -14.88 -27.40
N LEU A 212 9.61 -14.81 -28.33
CA LEU A 212 8.21 -14.50 -28.10
C LEU A 212 7.57 -15.39 -27.03
N SER A 213 7.74 -16.70 -27.13
CA SER A 213 7.08 -17.65 -26.23
C SER A 213 7.57 -17.47 -24.79
N SER A 214 8.88 -17.34 -24.59
CA SER A 214 9.46 -17.17 -23.25
C SER A 214 9.10 -15.81 -22.62
N ILE A 215 9.00 -14.74 -23.44
CA ILE A 215 8.54 -13.41 -22.96
C ILE A 215 7.09 -13.48 -22.49
N VAL A 216 6.21 -14.10 -23.26
CA VAL A 216 4.80 -14.23 -22.89
C VAL A 216 4.65 -15.09 -21.65
N ASP A 217 5.31 -16.24 -21.60
CA ASP A 217 5.22 -17.17 -20.48
C ASP A 217 5.68 -16.54 -19.16
N GLY A 218 6.82 -15.83 -19.15
CA GLY A 218 7.33 -15.14 -17.96
C GLY A 218 6.42 -14.01 -17.48
N ASN A 219 5.83 -13.25 -18.39
CA ASN A 219 4.94 -12.16 -18.03
C ASN A 219 3.55 -12.65 -17.59
N VAL A 220 3.04 -13.74 -18.15
CA VAL A 220 1.77 -14.36 -17.73
C VAL A 220 1.86 -14.84 -16.27
N THR A 221 2.99 -15.39 -15.85
CA THR A 221 3.18 -15.81 -14.45
C THR A 221 3.11 -14.62 -13.48
N ASN A 222 3.72 -13.48 -13.84
CA ASN A 222 3.61 -12.25 -13.07
C ASN A 222 2.17 -11.72 -13.05
N LEU A 223 1.44 -11.79 -14.17
CA LEU A 223 0.03 -11.39 -14.21
C LEU A 223 -0.88 -12.30 -13.36
N ILE A 224 -0.57 -13.60 -13.24
CA ILE A 224 -1.28 -14.51 -12.32
C ILE A 224 -1.13 -14.03 -10.88
N VAL A 225 0.09 -13.68 -10.46
CA VAL A 225 0.35 -13.13 -9.12
C VAL A 225 -0.41 -11.82 -8.92
N CYS A 226 -0.32 -10.89 -9.88
CA CYS A 226 -1.06 -9.62 -9.82
C CYS A 226 -2.57 -9.84 -9.72
N PHE A 227 -3.12 -10.80 -10.47
CA PHE A 227 -4.54 -11.12 -10.42
C PHE A 227 -4.96 -11.65 -9.05
N VAL A 228 -4.19 -12.52 -8.43
CA VAL A 228 -4.47 -13.03 -7.09
C VAL A 228 -4.43 -11.91 -6.07
N LEU A 229 -3.35 -11.09 -6.08
CA LEU A 229 -3.19 -9.98 -5.16
C LEU A 229 -4.29 -8.92 -5.31
N ALA A 230 -4.72 -8.62 -6.54
CA ALA A 230 -5.79 -7.65 -6.79
C ALA A 230 -7.17 -8.11 -6.26
N ASN A 231 -7.42 -9.43 -6.19
CA ASN A 231 -8.70 -9.97 -5.74
C ASN A 231 -8.71 -10.35 -4.25
N VAL A 232 -7.59 -10.84 -3.73
CA VAL A 232 -7.49 -11.37 -2.36
C VAL A 232 -6.81 -10.37 -1.43
N GLY A 233 -5.99 -9.45 -1.93
CA GLY A 233 -5.21 -8.49 -1.14
C GLY A 233 -6.04 -7.42 -0.42
N THR A 234 -5.44 -6.78 0.57
CA THR A 234 -5.93 -5.55 1.20
C THR A 234 -5.89 -4.38 0.23
N GLN A 235 -6.45 -3.24 0.62
CA GLN A 235 -6.50 -2.05 -0.24
C GLN A 235 -5.11 -1.59 -0.72
N GLU A 236 -4.11 -1.64 0.15
CA GLU A 236 -2.73 -1.27 -0.15
C GLU A 236 -2.07 -2.23 -1.13
N ILE A 237 -2.24 -3.54 -0.88
CA ILE A 237 -1.73 -4.60 -1.77
C ILE A 237 -2.45 -4.58 -3.12
N LYS A 238 -3.75 -4.27 -3.17
CA LYS A 238 -4.49 -4.10 -4.44
C LYS A 238 -3.89 -2.98 -5.28
N GLY A 239 -3.54 -1.84 -4.66
CA GLY A 239 -2.85 -0.74 -5.34
C GLY A 239 -1.54 -1.20 -6.00
N PHE A 240 -0.70 -1.91 -5.26
CA PHE A 240 0.52 -2.53 -5.77
C PHE A 240 0.25 -3.51 -6.93
N ALA A 241 -0.70 -4.42 -6.75
CA ALA A 241 -1.02 -5.43 -7.76
C ALA A 241 -1.52 -4.83 -9.09
N ILE A 242 -2.33 -3.78 -9.01
CA ILE A 242 -2.85 -3.06 -10.17
C ILE A 242 -1.71 -2.33 -10.89
N THR A 243 -0.86 -1.59 -10.16
CA THR A 243 0.27 -0.86 -10.76
C THR A 243 1.29 -1.80 -11.38
N LEU A 244 1.65 -2.89 -10.71
CA LEU A 244 2.53 -3.92 -11.24
C LEU A 244 1.92 -4.61 -12.46
N GLY A 245 0.63 -4.97 -12.41
CA GLY A 245 -0.07 -5.60 -13.53
C GLY A 245 -0.14 -4.69 -14.77
N ILE A 246 -0.45 -3.41 -14.59
CA ILE A 246 -0.36 -2.40 -15.66
C ILE A 246 1.06 -2.34 -16.21
N GLY A 247 2.07 -2.32 -15.34
CA GLY A 247 3.47 -2.29 -15.70
C GLY A 247 3.88 -3.49 -16.57
N VAL A 248 3.47 -4.70 -16.18
CA VAL A 248 3.76 -5.93 -16.94
C VAL A 248 3.10 -5.91 -18.33
N ILE A 249 1.85 -5.46 -18.43
CA ILE A 249 1.14 -5.33 -19.72
C ILE A 249 1.85 -4.30 -20.61
N CYS A 250 2.19 -3.12 -20.07
CA CYS A 250 2.91 -2.09 -20.80
C CYS A 250 4.30 -2.57 -21.26
N THR A 251 4.99 -3.35 -20.42
CA THR A 251 6.26 -3.97 -20.76
C THR A 251 6.13 -4.93 -21.94
N MET A 252 5.11 -5.77 -21.96
CA MET A 252 4.86 -6.66 -23.09
C MET A 252 4.59 -5.85 -24.37
N VAL A 253 3.79 -4.80 -24.31
CA VAL A 253 3.53 -3.91 -25.44
C VAL A 253 4.83 -3.24 -25.92
N SER A 254 5.61 -2.69 -25.01
CA SER A 254 6.88 -2.02 -25.34
C SER A 254 7.89 -2.98 -25.98
N ALA A 255 8.10 -4.16 -25.41
CA ALA A 255 9.08 -5.13 -25.90
C ALA A 255 8.66 -5.81 -27.21
N LEU A 256 7.39 -6.19 -27.35
CA LEU A 256 6.93 -6.95 -28.51
C LEU A 256 6.55 -6.07 -29.72
N PHE A 257 6.02 -4.86 -29.47
CA PHE A 257 5.57 -3.97 -30.55
C PHE A 257 6.54 -2.82 -30.79
N ILE A 258 6.87 -2.03 -29.76
CA ILE A 258 7.69 -0.82 -29.95
C ILE A 258 9.13 -1.20 -30.32
N ASN A 259 9.75 -2.12 -29.56
CA ASN A 259 11.10 -2.60 -29.86
C ASN A 259 11.18 -3.24 -31.27
N HIS A 260 10.22 -4.10 -31.61
CA HIS A 260 10.16 -4.72 -32.93
C HIS A 260 9.99 -3.67 -34.03
N LEU A 261 9.16 -2.66 -33.87
CA LEU A 261 8.96 -1.57 -34.82
C LEU A 261 10.25 -0.78 -35.03
N ILE A 262 10.95 -0.38 -33.96
CA ILE A 262 12.21 0.36 -34.05
C ILE A 262 13.28 -0.49 -34.72
N MET A 263 13.45 -1.75 -34.31
CA MET A 263 14.44 -2.66 -34.88
C MET A 263 14.16 -2.93 -36.35
N SER A 264 12.92 -3.18 -36.74
CA SER A 264 12.53 -3.36 -38.15
C SER A 264 12.79 -2.09 -38.97
N ALA A 265 12.49 -0.89 -38.41
CA ALA A 265 12.82 0.34 -39.12
C ALA A 265 14.32 0.55 -39.30
N LEU A 266 15.15 0.20 -38.32
CA LEU A 266 16.62 0.29 -38.42
C LEU A 266 17.19 -0.68 -39.49
N VAL A 267 16.68 -1.91 -39.53
CA VAL A 267 17.21 -2.96 -40.40
C VAL A 267 16.62 -2.89 -41.83
N ASP A 268 15.31 -2.63 -41.97
CA ASP A 268 14.62 -2.65 -43.25
C ASP A 268 14.65 -1.30 -44.01
N LYS A 269 14.39 -0.16 -43.26
CA LYS A 269 14.34 1.18 -43.86
C LYS A 269 15.71 1.86 -43.90
N ILE A 270 16.40 1.91 -42.75
CA ILE A 270 17.71 2.57 -42.62
C ILE A 270 18.83 1.64 -43.20
N ARG A 271 18.57 0.32 -43.25
CA ARG A 271 19.46 -0.70 -43.79
C ARG A 271 20.80 -0.79 -43.06
N ILE A 272 20.78 -0.73 -41.75
CA ILE A 272 21.97 -0.97 -40.92
C ILE A 272 22.42 -2.42 -41.15
N LYS A 273 23.68 -2.59 -41.51
CA LYS A 273 24.25 -3.91 -41.84
C LYS A 273 24.91 -4.59 -40.66
N LYS A 274 25.36 -3.84 -39.65
CA LYS A 274 26.06 -4.37 -38.47
C LYS A 274 25.64 -3.59 -37.24
N MET A 275 25.29 -4.30 -36.20
CA MET A 275 25.13 -3.79 -34.84
C MET A 275 25.96 -4.69 -33.93
N SER A 276 26.70 -4.10 -33.00
CA SER A 276 27.61 -4.83 -32.12
C SER A 276 27.10 -4.77 -30.69
N MET A 277 27.48 -5.74 -29.87
CA MET A 277 27.28 -5.81 -28.41
C MET A 277 28.66 -5.96 -27.76
N LEU A 278 28.80 -5.52 -26.51
CA LEU A 278 30.09 -5.57 -25.81
C LEU A 278 30.72 -6.96 -25.78
N PRO A 279 30.00 -8.09 -25.52
CA PRO A 279 30.55 -9.43 -25.55
C PRO A 279 31.09 -9.84 -26.94
N MET A 280 30.50 -9.33 -28.01
CA MET A 280 31.00 -9.58 -29.38
C MET A 280 32.31 -8.84 -29.70
N VAL A 281 32.54 -7.71 -28.99
CA VAL A 281 33.75 -6.90 -29.13
C VAL A 281 34.87 -7.42 -28.23
N ILE A 282 34.52 -7.79 -26.99
CA ILE A 282 35.47 -8.22 -25.94
C ILE A 282 35.37 -9.74 -25.76
N LYS A 283 36.19 -10.50 -26.52
CA LYS A 283 36.20 -11.97 -26.44
C LYS A 283 36.42 -12.57 -25.04
N PRO A 284 37.28 -12.03 -24.14
CA PRO A 284 37.36 -12.54 -22.77
C PRO A 284 36.04 -12.49 -22.02
N LEU A 285 35.25 -11.44 -22.22
CA LEU A 285 33.91 -11.30 -21.59
C LEU A 285 32.93 -12.36 -22.12
N GLU A 286 32.96 -12.64 -23.42
CA GLU A 286 32.15 -13.71 -24.02
C GLU A 286 32.45 -15.08 -23.37
N ARG A 287 33.75 -15.40 -23.17
CA ARG A 287 34.15 -16.66 -22.53
C ARG A 287 33.71 -16.74 -21.03
N LEU A 288 33.75 -15.65 -20.34
CA LEU A 288 33.27 -15.57 -18.94
C LEU A 288 31.76 -15.81 -18.83
N LEU A 289 31.00 -15.27 -19.79
CA LEU A 289 29.55 -15.36 -19.83
C LEU A 289 29.01 -16.68 -20.41
N GLN A 290 29.85 -17.49 -21.04
CA GLN A 290 29.50 -18.83 -21.54
C GLN A 290 30.39 -19.90 -20.86
N PRO A 291 30.20 -20.15 -19.56
CA PRO A 291 30.99 -21.14 -18.85
C PRO A 291 30.64 -22.54 -19.33
N LYS A 292 31.64 -23.44 -19.28
CA LYS A 292 31.42 -24.87 -19.55
C LYS A 292 31.44 -25.66 -18.26
N ILE A 293 30.40 -25.43 -17.43
CA ILE A 293 30.28 -26.02 -16.10
C ILE A 293 29.43 -27.29 -16.15
N ASN A 294 29.83 -28.30 -15.38
CA ASN A 294 29.05 -29.53 -15.22
C ASN A 294 28.13 -29.39 -14.00
N TRP A 295 27.01 -28.67 -14.20
CA TRP A 295 26.04 -28.36 -13.14
C TRP A 295 25.43 -29.60 -12.48
N ILE A 296 25.07 -30.61 -13.27
CA ILE A 296 24.53 -31.88 -12.74
C ILE A 296 25.59 -32.63 -11.92
N GLY A 297 26.88 -32.48 -12.25
CA GLY A 297 27.97 -33.03 -11.45
C GLY A 297 28.06 -32.42 -10.05
N LEU A 298 27.75 -31.12 -9.94
CA LEU A 298 27.78 -30.35 -8.70
C LEU A 298 26.47 -30.43 -7.90
N ARG A 299 25.47 -31.16 -8.35
CA ARG A 299 24.13 -31.21 -7.74
C ARG A 299 24.12 -31.50 -6.24
N TRP A 300 25.02 -32.36 -5.76
CA TRP A 300 25.10 -32.67 -4.34
C TRP A 300 25.60 -31.50 -3.51
N LEU A 301 26.57 -30.74 -4.04
CA LEU A 301 27.01 -29.49 -3.42
C LEU A 301 25.87 -28.49 -3.32
N PHE A 302 25.13 -28.27 -4.42
CA PHE A 302 23.98 -27.38 -4.43
C PHE A 302 22.86 -27.85 -3.50
N LEU A 303 22.59 -29.16 -3.46
CA LEU A 303 21.61 -29.72 -2.55
C LEU A 303 21.97 -29.45 -1.08
N ILE A 304 23.25 -29.64 -0.70
CA ILE A 304 23.73 -29.37 0.67
C ILE A 304 23.57 -27.88 0.98
N ILE A 305 24.00 -26.99 0.09
CA ILE A 305 23.91 -25.55 0.27
C ILE A 305 22.41 -25.13 0.40
N SER A 306 21.56 -25.57 -0.53
CA SER A 306 20.13 -25.25 -0.51
C SER A 306 19.43 -25.80 0.73
N THR A 307 19.73 -27.05 1.13
CA THR A 307 19.18 -27.64 2.36
C THR A 307 19.65 -26.86 3.59
N GLY A 308 20.91 -26.40 3.59
CA GLY A 308 21.46 -25.55 4.65
C GLY A 308 20.71 -24.21 4.77
N TYR A 309 20.49 -23.52 3.66
CA TYR A 309 19.73 -22.26 3.64
C TYR A 309 18.27 -22.43 4.07
N VAL A 310 17.58 -23.42 3.51
CA VAL A 310 16.19 -23.71 3.89
C VAL A 310 16.12 -24.16 5.35
N GLY A 311 17.06 -25.01 5.78
CA GLY A 311 17.15 -25.46 7.18
C GLY A 311 17.38 -24.31 8.15
N LEU A 312 18.28 -23.38 7.80
CA LEU A 312 18.50 -22.15 8.57
C LEU A 312 17.23 -21.30 8.59
N GLY A 313 16.57 -21.11 7.44
CA GLY A 313 15.32 -20.35 7.35
C GLY A 313 14.21 -20.92 8.22
N VAL A 314 13.98 -22.23 8.13
CA VAL A 314 12.97 -22.91 8.96
C VAL A 314 13.33 -22.83 10.46
N PHE A 315 14.61 -22.96 10.78
CA PHE A 315 15.09 -22.80 12.17
C PHE A 315 14.81 -21.39 12.69
N MET A 316 15.12 -20.34 11.90
CA MET A 316 14.88 -18.95 12.28
C MET A 316 13.40 -18.66 12.46
N ILE A 317 12.54 -19.14 11.54
CA ILE A 317 11.08 -19.02 11.64
C ILE A 317 10.57 -19.70 12.93
N ALA A 318 11.09 -20.87 13.27
CA ALA A 318 10.70 -21.59 14.48
C ALA A 318 11.25 -20.92 15.76
N TYR A 319 12.41 -20.27 15.69
CA TYR A 319 13.04 -19.59 16.82
C TYR A 319 12.33 -18.29 17.17
N GLN A 320 12.03 -17.45 16.19
CA GLN A 320 11.37 -16.17 16.42
C GLN A 320 9.83 -16.30 16.52
N GLY A 321 9.23 -17.32 15.86
CA GLY A 321 7.80 -17.57 15.96
C GLY A 321 6.96 -16.37 15.55
N GLU A 322 6.07 -15.91 16.43
CA GLU A 322 5.18 -14.76 16.17
C GLU A 322 5.91 -13.42 16.24
N GLU A 323 7.12 -13.34 16.80
CA GLU A 323 7.88 -12.08 16.86
C GLU A 323 8.30 -11.56 15.49
N MET A 324 8.37 -12.44 14.49
CA MET A 324 8.60 -12.04 13.10
C MET A 324 7.43 -11.24 12.48
N LEU A 325 6.24 -11.32 13.07
CA LEU A 325 5.03 -10.69 12.53
C LEU A 325 4.93 -9.25 13.01
N ASP A 326 4.61 -8.34 12.10
CA ASP A 326 4.31 -6.94 12.43
C ASP A 326 2.94 -6.79 13.09
N THR A 327 2.67 -5.61 13.64
CA THR A 327 1.39 -5.22 14.25
C THR A 327 0.19 -5.46 13.34
N GLU A 328 0.35 -5.36 12.02
CA GLU A 328 -0.67 -5.71 11.03
C GLU A 328 -1.14 -7.18 11.11
N PHE A 329 -0.25 -8.10 11.51
CA PHE A 329 -0.54 -9.54 11.61
C PHE A 329 -0.69 -10.05 13.05
N ARG A 330 -0.30 -9.27 14.07
CA ARG A 330 -0.47 -9.64 15.48
C ARG A 330 -1.56 -8.85 16.18
N GLY A 331 -1.87 -7.66 15.67
CA GLY A 331 -2.60 -6.62 16.36
C GLY A 331 -1.65 -5.76 17.20
N GLY A 332 -2.13 -4.57 17.57
CA GLY A 332 -1.36 -3.63 18.37
C GLY A 332 -1.38 -2.21 17.80
N THR A 333 -0.57 -1.35 18.37
CA THR A 333 -0.51 0.07 18.06
C THR A 333 0.86 0.46 17.51
N GLN A 334 0.87 1.20 16.42
CA GLN A 334 2.05 1.85 15.87
C GLN A 334 1.91 3.36 16.03
N VAL A 335 2.92 4.00 16.64
CA VAL A 335 2.98 5.45 16.81
C VAL A 335 4.16 5.99 16.02
N THR A 336 3.90 6.94 15.13
CA THR A 336 4.96 7.68 14.46
C THR A 336 5.09 9.05 15.11
N MET A 337 6.29 9.36 15.57
CA MET A 337 6.63 10.55 16.29
C MET A 337 7.65 11.38 15.51
N SER A 338 7.35 12.66 15.25
CA SER A 338 8.31 13.62 14.69
C SER A 338 8.75 14.58 15.80
N LEU A 339 10.07 14.79 15.90
CA LEU A 339 10.63 15.69 16.91
C LEU A 339 10.48 17.15 16.48
N ARG A 340 10.42 18.05 17.46
CA ARG A 340 10.20 19.49 17.26
C ARG A 340 11.32 20.15 16.46
N HIS A 341 11.04 21.28 15.86
CA HIS A 341 12.05 22.15 15.28
C HIS A 341 12.90 22.81 16.39
N GLU A 342 14.19 23.08 16.11
CA GLU A 342 15.07 23.76 17.07
C GLU A 342 14.53 25.13 17.48
N VAL A 343 13.94 25.85 16.53
CA VAL A 343 13.26 27.11 16.79
C VAL A 343 11.76 26.85 16.73
N ILE A 344 11.11 26.88 17.90
CA ILE A 344 9.67 26.65 18.00
C ILE A 344 8.91 27.68 17.18
N GLY A 345 8.08 27.20 16.26
CA GLY A 345 7.27 28.06 15.38
C GLY A 345 7.94 28.45 14.05
N ASP A 346 9.16 28.03 13.80
CA ASP A 346 9.84 28.23 12.50
C ASP A 346 10.01 26.88 11.78
N ALA A 347 9.07 26.55 10.89
CA ALA A 347 9.09 25.33 10.09
C ALA A 347 10.29 25.22 9.15
N SER A 348 11.04 26.30 8.95
CA SER A 348 12.26 26.32 8.13
C SER A 348 13.54 25.98 8.93
N SER A 349 13.46 25.95 10.27
CA SER A 349 14.61 25.56 11.11
C SER A 349 14.79 24.02 11.11
N PRO A 350 16.02 23.51 11.30
CA PRO A 350 16.24 22.08 11.42
C PRO A 350 15.47 21.52 12.63
N ARG A 351 15.11 20.24 12.57
CA ARG A 351 14.49 19.55 13.70
C ARG A 351 15.53 19.08 14.71
N VAL A 352 15.12 19.00 15.95
CA VAL A 352 15.91 18.36 17.00
C VAL A 352 16.07 16.89 16.63
N THR A 353 17.26 16.35 16.82
CA THR A 353 17.53 14.93 16.59
C THR A 353 17.79 14.24 17.93
N SER A 354 17.43 12.95 18.02
CA SER A 354 17.71 12.10 19.18
C SER A 354 18.22 10.74 18.70
N THR A 355 18.77 9.95 19.61
CA THR A 355 19.24 8.63 19.28
C THR A 355 18.15 7.58 19.53
N ARG A 356 18.16 6.48 18.74
CA ARG A 356 17.26 5.35 18.94
C ARG A 356 17.29 4.84 20.39
N VAL A 357 18.48 4.76 20.99
CA VAL A 357 18.67 4.22 22.35
C VAL A 357 17.95 5.10 23.37
N GLU A 358 18.12 6.41 23.27
CA GLU A 358 17.46 7.35 24.18
C GLU A 358 15.93 7.26 24.10
N ILE A 359 15.37 7.19 22.88
CA ILE A 359 13.94 7.04 22.69
C ILE A 359 13.47 5.67 23.22
N ALA A 360 14.23 4.60 22.96
CA ALA A 360 13.90 3.25 23.42
C ALA A 360 13.88 3.18 24.96
N ASP A 361 14.90 3.70 25.62
CA ASP A 361 15.00 3.69 27.09
C ASP A 361 13.80 4.42 27.73
N ARG A 362 13.40 5.56 27.17
CA ARG A 362 12.23 6.34 27.65
C ARG A 362 10.93 5.58 27.40
N VAL A 363 10.72 4.98 26.24
CA VAL A 363 9.49 4.22 25.93
C VAL A 363 9.40 2.96 26.78
N HIS A 364 10.51 2.22 26.93
CA HIS A 364 10.54 1.01 27.77
C HIS A 364 10.26 1.35 29.25
N ALA A 365 10.79 2.46 29.75
CA ALA A 365 10.54 2.91 31.10
C ALA A 365 9.04 3.21 31.36
N ILE A 366 8.29 3.70 30.35
CA ILE A 366 6.84 3.84 30.48
C ILE A 366 6.19 2.48 30.76
N GLY A 367 6.56 1.44 29.98
CA GLY A 367 6.00 0.11 30.13
C GLY A 367 6.40 -0.56 31.46
N GLU A 368 7.67 -0.41 31.90
CA GLU A 368 8.19 -0.97 33.16
C GLU A 368 7.53 -0.34 34.39
N ALA A 369 7.10 0.92 34.30
CA ALA A 369 6.42 1.61 35.40
C ALA A 369 4.97 1.15 35.58
N GLN A 370 4.43 0.30 34.71
CA GLN A 370 3.05 -0.17 34.74
C GLN A 370 2.91 -1.58 35.31
N GLU A 371 1.75 -1.86 35.88
CA GLU A 371 1.36 -3.22 36.30
C GLU A 371 1.16 -4.12 35.05
N GLU A 372 1.36 -5.46 35.21
CA GLU A 372 1.24 -6.42 34.10
C GLU A 372 -0.13 -6.40 33.39
N ASP A 373 -1.19 -6.06 34.12
CA ASP A 373 -2.55 -5.97 33.56
C ASP A 373 -2.85 -4.62 32.87
N SER A 374 -1.91 -3.68 32.87
CA SER A 374 -2.08 -2.38 32.22
C SER A 374 -2.02 -2.51 30.69
N PRO A 375 -2.95 -1.85 29.96
CA PRO A 375 -2.95 -1.88 28.49
C PRO A 375 -1.66 -1.36 27.85
N ILE A 376 -0.89 -0.51 28.57
CA ILE A 376 0.37 0.07 28.08
C ILE A 376 1.63 -0.65 28.62
N HIS A 377 1.49 -1.74 29.41
CA HIS A 377 2.65 -2.54 29.87
C HIS A 377 3.48 -3.09 28.70
N ALA A 378 2.85 -3.38 27.56
CA ALA A 378 3.53 -3.87 26.37
C ALA A 378 4.55 -2.86 25.77
N LEU A 379 4.55 -1.58 26.20
CA LEU A 379 5.57 -0.61 25.80
C LEU A 379 6.99 -0.99 26.29
N ARG A 380 7.11 -1.81 27.34
CA ARG A 380 8.42 -2.30 27.80
C ARG A 380 9.21 -3.09 26.77
N ILE A 381 8.53 -3.66 25.78
CA ILE A 381 9.12 -4.42 24.67
C ILE A 381 8.78 -3.79 23.31
N ALA A 382 8.44 -2.50 23.31
CA ALA A 382 8.14 -1.79 22.09
C ALA A 382 9.37 -1.71 21.19
N GLU A 383 9.16 -1.87 19.91
CA GLU A 383 10.19 -1.71 18.90
C GLU A 383 10.28 -0.24 18.46
N ILE A 384 11.48 0.32 18.45
CA ILE A 384 11.75 1.70 18.05
C ILE A 384 12.60 1.72 16.80
N ILE A 385 12.07 2.35 15.74
CA ILE A 385 12.70 2.42 14.43
C ILE A 385 12.95 3.90 14.08
N PRO A 386 14.21 4.34 13.90
CA PRO A 386 14.51 5.69 13.44
C PRO A 386 14.13 5.83 11.96
N VAL A 387 13.44 6.93 11.61
CA VAL A 387 13.03 7.23 10.23
C VAL A 387 14.09 8.12 9.59
N ASN A 388 14.60 7.73 8.41
CA ASN A 388 15.63 8.46 7.69
C ASN A 388 16.82 8.87 8.59
N PRO A 389 17.49 7.91 9.25
CA PRO A 389 18.55 8.22 10.20
C PRO A 389 19.69 9.00 9.51
N GLU A 390 20.41 9.81 10.28
CA GLU A 390 21.62 10.49 9.84
C GLU A 390 22.71 9.46 9.43
N SER A 391 23.87 9.95 9.01
CA SER A 391 24.97 9.10 8.55
C SER A 391 25.49 8.10 9.60
N ASP A 392 25.16 8.30 10.88
CA ASP A 392 25.46 7.37 11.99
C ASP A 392 24.48 6.17 12.08
N GLY A 393 23.37 6.22 11.35
CA GLY A 393 22.33 5.19 11.33
C GLY A 393 21.50 5.05 12.62
N ILE A 394 21.70 5.91 13.60
CA ILE A 394 21.12 5.82 14.96
C ILE A 394 20.34 7.09 15.30
N THR A 395 20.82 8.24 14.86
CA THR A 395 20.24 9.57 15.15
C THR A 395 19.21 9.93 14.12
N SER A 396 18.02 10.37 14.54
CA SER A 396 16.93 10.77 13.67
C SER A 396 16.07 11.85 14.31
N ASP A 397 15.36 12.59 13.48
CA ASP A 397 14.32 13.55 13.87
C ASP A 397 12.92 12.95 13.91
N LYS A 398 12.77 11.67 13.45
CA LYS A 398 11.50 10.94 13.41
C LYS A 398 11.69 9.50 13.87
N PHE A 399 10.72 8.99 14.62
CA PHE A 399 10.73 7.61 15.13
C PHE A 399 9.38 6.92 14.95
N ILE A 400 9.41 5.62 14.64
CA ILE A 400 8.25 4.74 14.66
C ILE A 400 8.38 3.85 15.89
N ILE A 401 7.35 3.86 16.73
CA ILE A 401 7.22 3.04 17.94
C ILE A 401 6.14 2.02 17.69
N LYS A 402 6.48 0.73 17.69
CA LYS A 402 5.52 -0.37 17.50
C LYS A 402 5.36 -1.15 18.79
N THR A 403 4.12 -1.35 19.21
CA THR A 403 3.79 -2.09 20.44
C THR A 403 2.58 -2.98 20.21
N PHE A 404 2.47 -4.06 20.96
CA PHE A 404 1.31 -4.97 20.93
C PHE A 404 0.17 -4.53 21.85
N ALA A 405 0.26 -3.33 22.42
CA ALA A 405 -0.82 -2.72 23.18
C ALA A 405 -2.00 -2.37 22.26
N ASP A 406 -3.20 -2.82 22.60
CA ASP A 406 -4.39 -2.62 21.78
C ASP A 406 -5.07 -1.27 22.03
N ASP A 407 -4.83 -0.63 23.20
CA ASP A 407 -5.43 0.65 23.57
C ASP A 407 -4.64 1.81 22.96
N ARG A 408 -5.10 2.24 21.78
CA ARG A 408 -4.54 3.37 21.04
C ARG A 408 -4.46 4.65 21.84
N GLN A 409 -5.52 4.98 22.59
CA GLN A 409 -5.59 6.25 23.34
C GLN A 409 -4.61 6.23 24.52
N ALA A 410 -4.57 5.13 25.25
CA ALA A 410 -3.64 4.97 26.35
C ALA A 410 -2.17 5.03 25.88
N VAL A 411 -1.83 4.35 24.77
CA VAL A 411 -0.50 4.38 24.18
C VAL A 411 -0.14 5.79 23.70
N GLY A 412 -1.01 6.42 22.90
CA GLY A 412 -0.79 7.77 22.39
C GLY A 412 -0.60 8.80 23.49
N ASN A 413 -1.46 8.75 24.51
CA ASN A 413 -1.37 9.66 25.67
C ASN A 413 -0.09 9.44 26.48
N ALA A 414 0.32 8.19 26.71
CA ALA A 414 1.53 7.88 27.45
C ALA A 414 2.79 8.37 26.73
N ILE A 415 2.88 8.14 25.41
CA ILE A 415 3.99 8.64 24.59
C ILE A 415 3.98 10.17 24.51
N SER A 416 2.82 10.78 24.28
CA SER A 416 2.69 12.24 24.24
C SER A 416 3.10 12.90 25.57
N ALA A 417 2.74 12.30 26.69
CA ALA A 417 3.10 12.80 28.03
C ALA A 417 4.60 12.70 28.29
N GLU A 418 5.24 11.59 27.93
CA GLU A 418 6.67 11.36 28.15
C GLU A 418 7.55 12.27 27.27
N PHE A 419 7.16 12.48 26.03
CA PHE A 419 7.98 13.20 25.04
C PHE A 419 7.55 14.66 24.82
N GLN A 420 6.84 15.29 25.79
CA GLN A 420 6.42 16.69 25.70
C GLN A 420 7.57 17.69 25.44
N ASP A 421 8.76 17.36 25.89
CA ASP A 421 9.98 18.15 25.71
C ASP A 421 10.56 18.07 24.28
N LEU A 422 10.31 16.96 23.59
CA LEU A 422 10.84 16.67 22.26
C LEU A 422 9.80 16.80 21.14
N LEU A 423 8.52 16.73 21.47
CA LEU A 423 7.46 16.92 20.49
C LEU A 423 7.27 18.41 20.20
N GLU A 424 7.02 18.75 18.94
CA GLU A 424 6.53 20.07 18.58
C GLU A 424 5.06 20.13 18.99
N ALA A 425 4.81 20.32 20.28
CA ALA A 425 3.51 20.77 20.68
C ALA A 425 3.39 22.21 20.21
N PRO A 426 2.52 22.58 19.27
CA PRO A 426 2.11 23.95 19.16
C PRO A 426 1.57 24.30 20.54
N PRO A 427 2.07 25.37 21.18
CA PRO A 427 1.74 25.68 22.57
C PRO A 427 0.23 25.67 22.71
N ALA A 428 -0.27 25.07 23.79
CA ALA A 428 -1.68 25.21 24.15
C ALA A 428 -1.96 26.72 24.19
N LEU A 429 -2.90 27.14 23.36
CA LEU A 429 -3.19 28.57 23.26
C LEU A 429 -4.02 28.96 24.49
N SER A 430 -3.56 29.94 25.24
CA SER A 430 -4.39 30.64 26.20
C SER A 430 -5.19 31.71 25.47
N PHE A 431 -6.46 31.81 25.77
CA PHE A 431 -7.34 32.84 25.20
C PHE A 431 -8.33 33.32 26.25
N ARG A 432 -8.78 34.54 26.09
CA ARG A 432 -9.81 35.12 26.92
C ARG A 432 -11.17 34.86 26.28
N PHE A 433 -12.09 34.36 27.10
CA PHE A 433 -13.52 34.33 26.80
C PHE A 433 -14.20 35.27 27.76
N SER A 434 -15.23 35.98 27.31
CA SER A 434 -15.98 36.91 28.14
C SER A 434 -16.69 36.13 29.28
N GLN A 435 -16.17 36.27 30.52
CA GLN A 435 -16.76 35.67 31.72
C GLN A 435 -17.93 36.50 32.24
N ALA A 436 -18.88 36.87 31.43
CA ALA A 436 -20.00 37.66 31.92
C ALA A 436 -21.04 36.82 32.69
N ASP A 437 -21.09 35.51 32.52
CA ASP A 437 -21.93 34.61 33.34
C ASP A 437 -21.37 33.18 33.34
N LYS A 438 -21.61 32.48 34.49
CA LYS A 438 -21.12 31.11 34.77
C LYS A 438 -21.68 29.99 33.87
N SER A 439 -22.34 30.31 32.76
CA SER A 439 -22.70 29.38 31.71
C SER A 439 -21.61 29.34 30.65
N SER A 440 -21.26 28.18 30.18
CA SER A 440 -20.19 27.85 29.22
C SER A 440 -20.34 28.51 27.84
N ALA A 441 -21.31 29.37 27.62
CA ALA A 441 -21.74 29.93 26.34
C ALA A 441 -21.43 31.43 26.16
N ALA A 442 -20.60 32.05 26.98
CA ALA A 442 -20.45 33.51 27.00
C ALA A 442 -19.74 34.11 25.77
N SER A 443 -19.16 33.29 24.88
CA SER A 443 -18.53 33.71 23.62
C SER A 443 -19.22 33.19 22.38
N VAL A 444 -20.38 32.57 22.51
CA VAL A 444 -21.12 31.93 21.44
C VAL A 444 -22.40 32.74 21.17
N TYR A 445 -22.54 33.18 19.94
CA TYR A 445 -23.64 34.06 19.53
C TYR A 445 -24.36 33.47 18.32
N PRO A 446 -25.72 33.49 18.31
CA PRO A 446 -26.48 33.19 17.09
C PRO A 446 -26.31 34.33 16.09
N ILE A 447 -26.15 33.97 14.82
CA ILE A 447 -26.04 34.93 13.71
C ILE A 447 -27.43 35.30 13.24
N LEU A 448 -28.02 36.34 13.86
CA LEU A 448 -29.39 36.79 13.56
C LEU A 448 -29.48 37.68 12.30
N SER A 449 -28.37 38.31 11.92
CA SER A 449 -28.29 39.18 10.75
C SER A 449 -26.86 39.35 10.34
N ALA A 450 -26.62 39.99 9.20
CA ALA A 450 -25.23 40.32 8.74
C ALA A 450 -24.46 41.30 9.67
N ARG A 451 -24.97 41.55 10.89
CA ARG A 451 -24.31 42.35 11.92
C ARG A 451 -24.23 41.55 13.22
N LEU A 452 -23.02 41.18 13.59
CA LEU A 452 -22.71 40.48 14.86
C LEU A 452 -22.30 41.45 15.99
N GLY A 453 -23.06 42.49 16.22
CA GLY A 453 -22.70 43.51 17.19
C GLY A 453 -21.58 44.48 16.75
N ASP A 454 -21.34 45.51 17.51
CA ASP A 454 -20.43 46.61 17.13
C ASP A 454 -18.95 46.21 17.09
N ASN A 455 -18.55 45.16 17.81
CA ASN A 455 -17.15 44.73 17.92
C ASN A 455 -16.70 43.75 16.82
N ILE A 456 -17.64 43.03 16.22
CA ILE A 456 -17.33 41.95 15.23
C ILE A 456 -17.75 42.38 13.84
N ALA A 457 -18.84 43.13 13.68
CA ALA A 457 -19.38 43.56 12.40
C ALA A 457 -18.62 44.73 11.80
N ARG A 458 -17.38 44.51 11.40
CA ARG A 458 -16.71 45.43 10.49
C ARG A 458 -17.40 45.39 9.12
N PRO A 459 -17.58 46.55 8.45
CA PRO A 459 -18.27 46.59 7.15
C PRO A 459 -17.67 45.67 6.10
N GLU A 460 -16.40 45.40 6.17
CA GLU A 460 -15.62 44.54 5.28
C GLU A 460 -16.03 43.06 5.37
N TYR A 461 -16.53 42.57 6.50
CA TYR A 461 -16.91 41.16 6.70
C TYR A 461 -18.40 40.86 6.51
N ARG A 462 -19.21 41.85 6.12
CA ARG A 462 -20.67 41.66 5.98
C ARG A 462 -21.04 40.58 4.99
N ASN A 463 -20.27 40.40 3.93
CA ASN A 463 -20.56 39.40 2.92
C ASN A 463 -20.33 37.98 3.47
N SER A 464 -19.21 37.75 4.16
CA SER A 464 -18.93 36.46 4.82
C SER A 464 -20.00 36.13 5.86
N ILE A 465 -20.34 37.09 6.73
CA ILE A 465 -21.34 36.88 7.79
C ILE A 465 -22.73 36.59 7.22
N SER A 466 -23.12 37.20 6.10
CA SER A 466 -24.43 37.00 5.50
C SER A 466 -24.69 35.56 5.06
N ASP A 467 -23.65 34.84 4.71
CA ASP A 467 -23.72 33.45 4.29
C ASP A 467 -23.89 32.44 5.44
N TYR A 468 -23.82 32.93 6.69
CA TYR A 468 -23.92 32.13 7.91
C TYR A 468 -25.11 32.55 8.80
N ILE A 469 -26.07 33.30 8.26
CA ILE A 469 -27.28 33.70 9.03
C ILE A 469 -28.05 32.46 9.45
N GLY A 470 -28.40 32.38 10.74
CA GLY A 470 -29.03 31.24 11.40
C GLY A 470 -28.00 30.28 12.05
N GLY A 471 -26.72 30.42 11.73
CA GLY A 471 -25.62 29.65 12.28
C GLY A 471 -25.09 30.22 13.59
N VAL A 472 -23.87 29.80 13.96
CA VAL A 472 -23.16 30.18 15.18
C VAL A 472 -21.92 31.01 14.87
N ALA A 473 -21.67 32.02 15.69
CA ALA A 473 -20.43 32.77 15.74
C ALA A 473 -19.74 32.58 17.08
N ILE A 474 -18.50 32.12 17.09
CA ILE A 474 -17.70 31.90 18.30
C ILE A 474 -16.54 32.88 18.29
N LEU A 475 -16.56 33.81 19.26
CA LEU A 475 -15.52 34.84 19.42
C LEU A 475 -14.42 34.32 20.35
N VAL A 476 -13.20 34.35 19.89
CA VAL A 476 -11.98 34.03 20.66
C VAL A 476 -11.09 35.27 20.70
N GLU A 477 -10.77 35.73 21.88
CA GLU A 477 -10.02 36.96 22.11
C GLU A 477 -8.68 36.70 22.84
N ASP A 478 -7.73 37.61 22.68
CA ASP A 478 -6.43 37.60 23.39
C ASP A 478 -5.71 36.26 23.34
N ILE A 479 -5.52 35.70 22.11
CA ILE A 479 -4.80 34.46 21.91
C ILE A 479 -3.32 34.66 22.21
N GLN A 480 -2.77 33.82 23.06
CA GLN A 480 -1.35 33.82 23.41
C GLN A 480 -0.79 32.40 23.40
N PRO A 481 0.34 32.18 22.71
CA PRO A 481 1.02 33.11 21.78
C PRO A 481 0.20 33.40 20.53
N GLU A 482 0.48 34.54 19.88
CA GLU A 482 -0.10 34.86 18.57
C GLU A 482 0.31 33.79 17.54
N VAL A 483 -0.66 33.27 16.76
CA VAL A 483 -0.45 32.22 15.78
C VAL A 483 -0.99 32.63 14.42
N SER A 484 -0.52 32.00 13.35
CA SER A 484 -1.03 32.25 12.00
C SER A 484 -2.46 31.75 11.82
N LEU A 485 -3.20 32.39 10.90
CA LEU A 485 -4.55 31.95 10.51
C LEU A 485 -4.53 30.50 10.04
N GLU A 486 -3.56 30.12 9.24
CA GLU A 486 -3.37 28.74 8.75
C GLU A 486 -3.21 27.73 9.89
N SER A 487 -2.50 28.10 10.97
CA SER A 487 -2.38 27.25 12.17
C SER A 487 -3.72 27.08 12.88
N ILE A 488 -4.55 28.12 12.98
CA ILE A 488 -5.87 28.05 13.60
C ILE A 488 -6.80 27.16 12.76
N GLU A 489 -6.85 27.39 11.45
CA GLU A 489 -7.67 26.60 10.53
C GLU A 489 -7.26 25.11 10.52
N SER A 490 -5.95 24.85 10.50
CA SER A 490 -5.42 23.49 10.58
C SER A 490 -5.81 22.78 11.90
N ARG A 491 -5.71 23.45 13.05
CA ARG A 491 -6.10 22.90 14.35
C ARG A 491 -7.58 22.56 14.40
N LEU A 492 -8.43 23.46 13.89
CA LEU A 492 -9.88 23.24 13.82
C LEU A 492 -10.21 22.06 12.90
N ASP A 493 -9.56 21.98 11.75
CA ASP A 493 -9.81 20.93 10.76
C ASP A 493 -9.36 19.55 11.27
N ILE A 494 -8.18 19.47 11.90
CA ILE A 494 -7.67 18.24 12.53
C ILE A 494 -8.60 17.78 13.65
N THR A 495 -9.03 18.72 14.51
CA THR A 495 -9.91 18.38 15.64
C THR A 495 -11.29 17.96 15.17
N ARG A 496 -11.85 18.58 14.12
CA ARG A 496 -13.15 18.24 13.52
C ARG A 496 -13.15 16.82 12.91
N ARG A 497 -11.99 16.32 12.51
CA ARG A 497 -11.83 14.94 11.96
C ARG A 497 -11.72 13.88 13.07
N LYS A 498 -11.56 14.26 14.34
CA LYS A 498 -11.54 13.30 15.46
C LYS A 498 -12.91 12.67 15.64
N THR A 499 -12.95 11.44 16.11
CA THR A 499 -14.19 10.67 16.33
C THR A 499 -15.22 11.43 17.16
N ASP A 500 -14.75 12.15 18.21
CA ASP A 500 -15.59 12.92 19.12
C ASP A 500 -16.31 14.10 18.46
N PHE A 501 -15.85 14.53 17.28
CA PHE A 501 -16.38 15.68 16.54
C PHE A 501 -16.82 15.33 15.12
N SER A 502 -17.01 14.03 14.85
CA SER A 502 -17.39 13.54 13.52
C SER A 502 -18.78 14.03 13.06
N ASP A 503 -19.65 14.35 14.00
CA ASP A 503 -20.95 14.99 13.77
C ASP A 503 -20.85 16.40 13.18
N LEU A 504 -19.68 17.05 13.33
CA LEU A 504 -19.42 18.38 12.80
C LEU A 504 -18.80 18.36 11.38
N LEU A 505 -18.50 17.16 10.84
CA LEU A 505 -17.96 17.02 9.48
C LEU A 505 -18.99 17.46 8.45
N GLY A 506 -18.54 18.30 7.53
CA GLY A 506 -19.38 18.79 6.42
C GLY A 506 -20.16 20.06 6.72
N ARG A 507 -20.12 20.60 7.95
CA ARG A 507 -20.65 21.93 8.23
C ARG A 507 -19.85 23.02 7.52
N LYS A 508 -20.55 24.00 6.97
CA LYS A 508 -19.92 25.17 6.38
C LYS A 508 -19.30 26.02 7.49
N SER A 509 -17.99 26.28 7.42
CA SER A 509 -17.31 27.09 8.44
C SER A 509 -16.24 28.00 7.84
N GLU A 510 -15.99 29.13 8.46
CA GLU A 510 -14.99 30.14 8.05
C GLU A 510 -14.41 30.81 9.31
N VAL A 511 -13.10 31.06 9.29
CA VAL A 511 -12.39 31.81 10.34
C VAL A 511 -12.19 33.25 9.89
N VAL A 512 -12.71 34.20 10.64
CA VAL A 512 -12.61 35.64 10.34
C VAL A 512 -11.73 36.31 11.39
N ILE A 513 -10.64 36.94 10.99
CA ILE A 513 -9.73 37.66 11.89
C ILE A 513 -10.42 38.94 12.39
N VAL A 514 -10.48 39.13 13.71
CA VAL A 514 -11.01 40.33 14.35
C VAL A 514 -9.89 41.30 14.72
N GLU A 515 -8.78 40.77 15.26
CA GLU A 515 -7.61 41.57 15.63
C GLU A 515 -6.33 40.81 15.28
N GLY A 516 -5.34 41.51 14.71
CA GLY A 516 -4.09 40.96 14.24
C GLY A 516 -3.99 40.97 12.72
N ASN A 517 -3.10 40.15 12.19
CA ASN A 517 -2.91 39.93 10.76
C ASN A 517 -2.83 38.40 10.46
N PRO A 518 -2.86 37.95 9.20
CA PRO A 518 -2.86 36.51 8.86
C PRO A 518 -1.69 35.72 9.44
N ASN A 519 -0.56 36.33 9.74
CA ASN A 519 0.61 35.67 10.31
C ASN A 519 0.68 35.74 11.85
N ALA A 520 -0.14 36.61 12.47
CA ALA A 520 -0.15 36.83 13.91
C ALA A 520 -1.57 37.26 14.35
N VAL A 521 -2.43 36.29 14.56
CA VAL A 521 -3.82 36.49 14.95
C VAL A 521 -3.91 36.62 16.45
N LYS A 522 -4.55 37.70 16.92
CA LYS A 522 -4.83 37.96 18.33
C LYS A 522 -6.25 37.58 18.71
N SER A 523 -7.19 37.84 17.82
CA SER A 523 -8.61 37.54 18.05
C SER A 523 -9.25 37.14 16.73
N PHE A 524 -10.11 36.11 16.75
CA PHE A 524 -10.87 35.68 15.59
C PHE A 524 -12.29 35.30 15.97
N VAL A 525 -13.13 35.16 14.94
CA VAL A 525 -14.47 34.57 15.03
C VAL A 525 -14.53 33.35 14.13
N LEU A 526 -14.94 32.23 14.67
CA LEU A 526 -15.37 31.07 13.88
C LEU A 526 -16.85 31.27 13.54
N LEU A 527 -17.17 31.30 12.25
CA LEU A 527 -18.52 31.24 11.72
C LEU A 527 -18.80 29.79 11.33
N SER A 528 -19.93 29.22 11.78
CA SER A 528 -20.35 27.88 11.37
C SER A 528 -21.85 27.83 11.13
N LEU A 529 -22.26 27.11 10.08
CA LEU A 529 -23.66 26.94 9.71
C LEU A 529 -23.94 25.46 9.46
N ASP A 530 -24.96 24.97 10.13
CA ASP A 530 -25.60 23.71 9.83
C ASP A 530 -26.87 23.97 9.02
N GLU A 531 -26.93 23.44 7.80
CA GLU A 531 -28.09 23.66 6.92
C GLU A 531 -29.34 22.92 7.39
N GLY A 532 -29.19 21.92 8.27
CA GLY A 532 -30.28 21.13 8.83
C GLY A 532 -30.89 21.69 10.12
N LEU A 533 -30.17 22.56 10.86
CA LEU A 533 -30.64 23.12 12.12
C LEU A 533 -30.15 24.55 12.30
N THR A 534 -31.01 25.51 12.07
CA THR A 534 -30.69 26.93 12.27
C THR A 534 -31.28 27.45 13.57
N TYR A 535 -30.75 28.57 14.10
CA TYR A 535 -31.28 29.21 15.29
C TYR A 535 -32.78 29.58 15.18
N PHE A 536 -33.25 29.86 13.97
CA PHE A 536 -34.62 30.24 13.70
C PHE A 536 -35.58 29.06 13.71
N ASP A 537 -35.10 27.84 13.52
CA ASP A 537 -35.91 26.62 13.50
C ASP A 537 -36.21 26.16 14.92
N ASN A 538 -35.18 26.02 15.74
CA ASN A 538 -35.29 25.62 17.15
C ASN A 538 -34.09 26.12 17.95
N ALA A 539 -34.31 27.18 18.76
CA ALA A 539 -33.22 27.81 19.52
C ALA A 539 -32.63 26.88 20.61
N ASP A 540 -33.45 26.03 21.24
CA ASP A 540 -32.98 25.14 22.33
C ASP A 540 -32.14 23.97 21.74
N ALA A 541 -32.59 23.36 20.66
CA ALA A 541 -31.83 22.35 19.94
C ALA A 541 -30.54 22.93 19.33
N TRP A 542 -30.63 24.12 18.72
CA TRP A 542 -29.49 24.84 18.21
C TRP A 542 -28.42 25.09 19.31
N GLU A 543 -28.82 25.47 20.51
CA GLU A 543 -27.88 25.71 21.62
C GLU A 543 -27.14 24.42 22.04
N SER A 544 -27.84 23.30 22.16
CA SER A 544 -27.26 22.03 22.60
C SER A 544 -26.44 21.32 21.48
N GLU A 545 -26.95 21.30 20.25
CA GLU A 545 -26.38 20.49 19.19
C GLU A 545 -25.38 21.27 18.28
N ILE A 546 -25.58 22.60 18.16
CA ILE A 546 -24.71 23.42 17.31
C ILE A 546 -23.75 24.26 18.18
N ALA A 547 -24.29 25.14 19.01
CA ALA A 547 -23.51 26.14 19.72
C ALA A 547 -22.53 25.52 20.71
N THR A 548 -23.01 24.57 21.55
CA THR A 548 -22.17 23.87 22.53
C THR A 548 -21.14 22.99 21.86
N ARG A 549 -21.52 22.26 20.82
CA ARG A 549 -20.61 21.36 20.09
C ARG A 549 -19.50 22.11 19.35
N GLU A 550 -19.81 23.19 18.65
CA GLU A 550 -18.80 24.03 18.00
C GLU A 550 -17.88 24.72 19.01
N TRP A 551 -18.42 25.12 20.17
CA TRP A 551 -17.59 25.64 21.25
C TRP A 551 -16.63 24.60 21.84
N ASP A 552 -17.09 23.37 22.06
CA ASP A 552 -16.24 22.26 22.49
C ASP A 552 -15.16 21.93 21.48
N LEU A 553 -15.48 21.98 20.17
CA LEU A 553 -14.52 21.87 19.10
C LEU A 553 -13.43 22.97 19.18
N VAL A 554 -13.84 24.23 19.27
CA VAL A 554 -12.90 25.36 19.35
C VAL A 554 -12.01 25.25 20.58
N ARG A 555 -12.61 24.94 21.72
CA ARG A 555 -11.87 24.75 22.96
C ARG A 555 -10.87 23.60 22.83
N ALA A 556 -11.30 22.45 22.35
CA ALA A 556 -10.42 21.30 22.14
C ALA A 556 -9.29 21.61 21.14
N ALA A 557 -9.59 22.28 20.02
CA ALA A 557 -8.60 22.62 19.00
C ALA A 557 -7.54 23.60 19.50
N LEU A 558 -7.91 24.55 20.35
CA LEU A 558 -6.97 25.59 20.82
C LEU A 558 -6.22 25.16 22.10
N THR A 559 -6.86 24.38 23.00
CA THR A 559 -6.23 23.95 24.26
C THR A 559 -5.50 22.62 24.15
N SER A 560 -5.84 21.77 23.18
CA SER A 560 -5.05 20.57 22.95
C SER A 560 -3.70 20.97 22.33
N SER A 561 -2.62 20.50 22.94
CA SER A 561 -1.36 20.34 22.21
C SER A 561 -1.69 19.38 21.06
N SER A 562 -1.67 19.86 19.81
CA SER A 562 -2.09 19.05 18.68
C SER A 562 -1.16 17.85 18.57
N ASP A 563 -1.76 16.67 18.55
CA ASP A 563 -1.05 15.41 18.42
C ASP A 563 -0.30 15.36 17.07
N GLN A 564 0.99 15.60 17.10
CA GLN A 564 1.90 15.29 15.98
C GLN A 564 2.25 13.79 15.95
N LEU A 565 1.53 13.01 16.76
CA LEU A 565 1.64 11.58 16.74
C LEU A 565 0.68 11.02 15.69
N SER A 566 1.21 10.32 14.71
CA SER A 566 0.40 9.46 13.83
C SER A 566 0.23 8.13 14.54
N VAL A 567 -1.00 7.80 14.94
CA VAL A 567 -1.29 6.56 15.66
C VAL A 567 -2.15 5.66 14.78
N GLN A 568 -1.63 4.46 14.49
CA GLN A 568 -2.32 3.40 13.77
C GLN A 568 -2.61 2.26 14.74
N ASN A 569 -3.83 1.73 14.72
CA ASN A 569 -4.21 0.60 15.54
C ASN A 569 -4.79 -0.52 14.68
N PHE A 570 -4.32 -1.73 14.93
CA PHE A 570 -4.79 -2.96 14.29
C PHE A 570 -5.39 -3.87 15.35
N SER A 571 -6.71 -4.08 15.31
CA SER A 571 -7.33 -5.03 16.22
C SER A 571 -6.90 -6.47 15.92
N PRO A 572 -6.83 -7.36 16.93
CA PRO A 572 -6.47 -8.78 16.74
C PRO A 572 -7.36 -9.50 15.72
N ALA A 573 -8.64 -9.14 15.64
CA ALA A 573 -9.58 -9.73 14.67
C ALA A 573 -9.23 -9.38 13.21
N ILE A 574 -8.76 -8.14 12.96
CA ILE A 574 -8.28 -7.73 11.63
C ILE A 574 -6.96 -8.42 11.31
N ALA A 575 -6.06 -8.51 12.29
CA ALA A 575 -4.77 -9.18 12.14
C ALA A 575 -4.93 -10.66 11.75
N GLU A 576 -5.86 -11.38 12.39
CA GLU A 576 -6.18 -12.77 12.03
C GLU A 576 -6.72 -12.88 10.59
N ASN A 577 -7.57 -11.95 10.19
CA ASN A 577 -8.11 -11.91 8.83
C ASN A 577 -7.02 -11.64 7.79
N PHE A 578 -6.07 -10.75 8.09
CA PHE A 578 -4.93 -10.47 7.23
C PHE A 578 -4.01 -11.68 7.09
N ARG A 579 -3.72 -12.40 8.19
CA ARG A 579 -2.95 -13.67 8.15
C ARG A 579 -3.62 -14.71 7.25
N ALA A 580 -4.91 -14.95 7.45
CA ALA A 580 -5.66 -15.92 6.66
C ALA A 580 -5.66 -15.54 5.17
N THR A 581 -5.87 -14.27 4.87
CA THR A 581 -5.90 -13.72 3.50
C THR A 581 -4.53 -13.83 2.83
N ALA A 582 -3.45 -13.46 3.51
CA ALA A 582 -2.08 -13.57 3.00
C ALA A 582 -1.71 -15.03 2.69
N PHE A 583 -2.02 -15.94 3.61
CA PHE A 583 -1.77 -17.37 3.41
C PHE A 583 -2.57 -17.93 2.23
N ALA A 584 -3.84 -17.56 2.12
CA ALA A 584 -4.68 -17.97 0.99
C ALA A 584 -4.15 -17.44 -0.35
N ALA A 585 -3.66 -16.19 -0.39
CA ALA A 585 -3.06 -15.57 -1.58
C ALA A 585 -1.81 -16.33 -2.05
N VAL A 586 -0.91 -16.70 -1.12
CA VAL A 586 0.29 -17.48 -1.43
C VAL A 586 -0.08 -18.85 -1.98
N LEU A 587 -0.96 -19.60 -1.31
CA LEU A 587 -1.38 -20.91 -1.75
C LEU A 587 -2.09 -20.88 -3.12
N LEU A 588 -2.99 -19.92 -3.33
CA LEU A 588 -3.70 -19.75 -4.58
C LEU A 588 -2.75 -19.39 -5.73
N SER A 589 -1.78 -18.52 -5.49
CA SER A 589 -0.76 -18.17 -6.47
C SER A 589 0.08 -19.38 -6.87
N LEU A 590 0.58 -20.15 -5.91
CA LEU A 590 1.35 -21.37 -6.17
C LEU A 590 0.52 -22.41 -6.95
N LEU A 591 -0.75 -22.57 -6.61
CA LEU A 591 -1.66 -23.50 -7.30
C LEU A 591 -1.89 -23.07 -8.75
N LEU A 592 -2.21 -21.81 -9.00
CA LEU A 592 -2.44 -21.29 -10.36
C LEU A 592 -1.18 -21.37 -11.22
N ILE A 593 -0.01 -21.06 -10.64
CA ILE A 593 1.30 -21.19 -11.30
C ILE A 593 1.58 -22.67 -11.62
N LEU A 594 1.32 -23.60 -10.69
CA LEU A 594 1.49 -25.03 -10.92
C LEU A 594 0.64 -25.51 -12.10
N ILE A 595 -0.62 -25.10 -12.15
CA ILE A 595 -1.54 -25.44 -13.26
C ILE A 595 -1.03 -24.85 -14.57
N TYR A 596 -0.61 -23.57 -14.55
CA TYR A 596 -0.07 -22.90 -15.74
C TYR A 596 1.15 -23.63 -16.31
N ILE A 597 2.14 -23.96 -15.47
CA ILE A 597 3.37 -24.65 -15.90
C ILE A 597 3.03 -26.05 -16.39
N TRP A 598 2.11 -26.76 -15.72
CA TRP A 598 1.69 -28.08 -16.17
C TRP A 598 1.06 -28.05 -17.55
N VAL A 599 0.15 -27.12 -17.80
CA VAL A 599 -0.47 -26.94 -19.13
C VAL A 599 0.59 -26.56 -20.18
N ARG A 600 1.49 -25.64 -19.82
CA ARG A 600 2.50 -25.09 -20.74
C ARG A 600 3.57 -26.08 -21.16
N PHE A 601 4.07 -26.89 -20.24
CA PHE A 601 5.14 -27.87 -20.51
C PHE A 601 4.62 -29.31 -20.70
N GLY A 602 3.37 -29.60 -20.40
CA GLY A 602 2.78 -30.92 -20.55
C GLY A 602 3.41 -32.00 -19.68
N SER A 603 4.08 -31.63 -18.58
CA SER A 603 4.83 -32.55 -17.72
C SER A 603 4.80 -32.13 -16.26
N VAL A 604 4.33 -33.04 -15.40
CA VAL A 604 4.28 -32.85 -13.93
C VAL A 604 5.71 -32.62 -13.36
N ARG A 605 6.74 -33.18 -13.96
CA ARG A 605 8.11 -33.03 -13.49
C ARG A 605 8.59 -31.57 -13.56
N TYR A 606 8.29 -30.85 -14.64
CA TYR A 606 8.64 -29.43 -14.76
C TYR A 606 7.88 -28.58 -13.74
N SER A 607 6.59 -28.86 -13.53
CA SER A 607 5.77 -28.16 -12.54
C SER A 607 6.28 -28.41 -11.12
N ALA A 608 6.56 -29.67 -10.77
CA ALA A 608 7.10 -30.02 -9.47
C ALA A 608 8.47 -29.37 -9.22
N ALA A 609 9.37 -29.38 -10.21
CA ALA A 609 10.67 -28.74 -10.10
C ALA A 609 10.56 -27.23 -9.86
N ALA A 610 9.63 -26.55 -10.55
CA ALA A 610 9.35 -25.13 -10.37
C ALA A 610 8.81 -24.84 -8.96
N ILE A 611 7.80 -25.58 -8.50
CA ILE A 611 7.22 -25.34 -7.16
C ILE A 611 8.23 -25.61 -6.03
N ILE A 612 9.06 -26.65 -6.16
CA ILE A 612 10.14 -26.91 -5.17
C ILE A 612 11.11 -25.74 -5.13
N ALA A 613 11.53 -25.21 -6.28
CA ALA A 613 12.41 -24.06 -6.34
C ALA A 613 11.75 -22.79 -5.76
N LEU A 614 10.48 -22.52 -6.08
CA LEU A 614 9.74 -21.38 -5.52
C LEU A 614 9.58 -21.48 -4.00
N THR A 615 9.25 -22.68 -3.48
CA THR A 615 9.14 -22.89 -2.04
C THR A 615 10.49 -22.71 -1.35
N HIS A 616 11.59 -23.19 -1.96
CA HIS A 616 12.95 -22.95 -1.50
C HIS A 616 13.24 -21.45 -1.43
N ASP A 617 12.91 -20.68 -2.45
CA ASP A 617 13.21 -19.26 -2.53
C ASP A 617 12.46 -18.46 -1.46
N VAL A 618 11.17 -18.73 -1.28
CA VAL A 618 10.34 -18.07 -0.25
C VAL A 618 10.84 -18.41 1.15
N LEU A 619 11.07 -19.68 1.47
CA LEU A 619 11.55 -20.09 2.80
C LEU A 619 12.93 -19.50 3.11
N THR A 620 13.81 -19.45 2.13
CA THR A 620 15.15 -18.85 2.30
C THR A 620 15.05 -17.33 2.48
N ALA A 621 14.19 -16.67 1.72
CA ALA A 621 13.98 -15.22 1.83
C ALA A 621 13.43 -14.85 3.22
N ILE A 622 12.39 -15.56 3.70
CA ILE A 622 11.87 -15.37 5.06
C ILE A 622 12.95 -15.62 6.12
N GLY A 623 13.74 -16.67 5.95
CA GLY A 623 14.82 -16.98 6.88
C GLY A 623 15.92 -15.91 6.94
N LEU A 624 16.24 -15.27 5.80
CA LEU A 624 17.21 -14.18 5.76
C LEU A 624 16.64 -12.87 6.31
N ILE A 625 15.34 -12.65 6.20
CA ILE A 625 14.66 -11.53 6.85
C ILE A 625 14.74 -11.71 8.38
N ALA A 626 14.42 -12.91 8.88
CA ALA A 626 14.57 -13.23 10.30
C ALA A 626 16.02 -13.09 10.78
N LEU A 627 17.00 -13.49 9.96
CA LEU A 627 18.40 -13.31 10.28
C LEU A 627 18.80 -11.82 10.33
N ALA A 628 18.24 -11.00 9.44
CA ALA A 628 18.50 -9.56 9.43
C ALA A 628 18.07 -8.88 10.73
N GLU A 629 16.94 -9.27 11.31
CA GLU A 629 16.47 -8.79 12.61
C GLU A 629 17.46 -9.15 13.73
N ILE A 630 17.95 -10.40 13.78
CA ILE A 630 18.95 -10.82 14.76
C ILE A 630 20.26 -10.03 14.60
N ILE A 631 20.70 -9.78 13.37
CA ILE A 631 21.89 -8.97 13.09
C ILE A 631 21.70 -7.54 13.61
N TYR A 632 20.51 -6.98 13.44
CA TYR A 632 20.20 -5.63 13.89
C TYR A 632 20.22 -5.49 15.41
N ASP A 633 19.67 -6.45 16.15
CA ASP A 633 19.54 -6.39 17.61
C ASP A 633 20.83 -6.74 18.35
N HIS A 634 21.77 -7.41 17.69
CA HIS A 634 22.98 -7.89 18.37
C HIS A 634 24.12 -6.87 18.29
N HIS A 635 24.59 -6.37 19.43
CA HIS A 635 25.64 -5.33 19.56
C HIS A 635 26.93 -5.61 18.76
N MET A 636 27.28 -6.89 18.52
CA MET A 636 28.48 -7.24 17.75
C MET A 636 28.35 -6.90 16.27
N PHE A 637 27.15 -6.79 15.74
CA PHE A 637 26.89 -6.60 14.32
C PHE A 637 26.33 -5.20 13.98
N THR A 638 26.32 -4.27 14.94
CA THR A 638 25.79 -2.91 14.74
C THR A 638 26.42 -2.21 13.53
N ASP A 639 27.77 -2.24 13.42
CA ASP A 639 28.46 -1.62 12.28
C ASP A 639 28.09 -2.29 10.93
N LEU A 640 27.87 -3.62 10.94
CA LEU A 640 27.46 -4.37 9.76
C LEU A 640 26.02 -4.03 9.38
N ALA A 641 25.13 -3.96 10.36
CA ALA A 641 23.73 -3.60 10.15
C ALA A 641 23.61 -2.19 9.54
N GLN A 642 24.37 -1.24 10.08
CA GLN A 642 24.43 0.13 9.55
C GLN A 642 25.00 0.18 8.13
N ALA A 643 26.14 -0.49 7.88
CA ALA A 643 26.76 -0.51 6.56
C ALA A 643 25.86 -1.13 5.47
N LEU A 644 25.01 -2.07 5.86
CA LEU A 644 24.07 -2.75 4.98
C LEU A 644 22.65 -2.15 5.02
N LEU A 645 22.43 -1.07 5.78
CA LEU A 645 21.11 -0.46 6.00
C LEU A 645 20.04 -1.47 6.47
N ILE A 646 20.47 -2.44 7.27
CA ILE A 646 19.57 -3.45 7.85
C ILE A 646 18.76 -2.81 8.97
N GLU A 647 17.47 -3.01 8.93
CA GLU A 647 16.49 -2.61 9.95
C GLU A 647 15.82 -3.88 10.52
N PRO A 648 15.06 -3.77 11.61
CA PRO A 648 14.29 -4.89 12.14
C PRO A 648 13.09 -5.16 11.21
N PHE A 649 13.35 -5.92 10.14
CA PHE A 649 12.33 -6.24 9.14
C PHE A 649 11.34 -7.26 9.70
N LYS A 650 10.11 -6.82 9.95
CA LYS A 650 8.98 -7.68 10.34
C LYS A 650 8.15 -8.04 9.13
N ILE A 651 7.44 -9.16 9.21
CA ILE A 651 6.52 -9.59 8.16
C ILE A 651 5.25 -8.73 8.27
N ASP A 652 5.14 -7.75 7.39
CA ASP A 652 4.00 -6.88 7.15
C ASP A 652 3.30 -7.24 5.82
N LEU A 653 2.24 -6.54 5.48
CA LEU A 653 1.51 -6.74 4.22
C LEU A 653 2.38 -6.44 2.99
N ASN A 654 3.31 -5.47 3.08
CA ASN A 654 4.21 -5.12 1.99
C ASN A 654 5.21 -6.25 1.73
N LEU A 655 5.70 -6.89 2.79
CA LEU A 655 6.60 -8.02 2.68
C LEU A 655 5.92 -9.24 2.04
N VAL A 656 4.64 -9.49 2.35
CA VAL A 656 3.85 -10.54 1.66
C VAL A 656 3.72 -10.23 0.17
N ALA A 657 3.49 -8.98 -0.21
CA ALA A 657 3.50 -8.56 -1.61
C ALA A 657 4.86 -8.78 -2.28
N ALA A 658 5.97 -8.50 -1.58
CA ALA A 658 7.33 -8.81 -2.04
C ALA A 658 7.53 -10.32 -2.25
N MET A 659 7.10 -11.17 -1.30
CA MET A 659 7.20 -12.62 -1.41
C MET A 659 6.46 -13.16 -2.62
N LEU A 660 5.25 -12.69 -2.87
CA LEU A 660 4.47 -13.08 -4.05
C LEU A 660 5.11 -12.59 -5.34
N THR A 661 5.75 -11.42 -5.31
CA THR A 661 6.51 -10.89 -6.44
C THR A 661 7.76 -11.73 -6.73
N ILE A 662 8.48 -12.17 -5.68
CA ILE A 662 9.62 -13.10 -5.80
C ILE A 662 9.18 -14.39 -6.47
N ILE A 663 8.02 -14.95 -6.08
CA ILE A 663 7.45 -16.14 -6.71
C ILE A 663 7.28 -15.95 -8.22
N GLY A 664 6.70 -14.83 -8.64
CA GLY A 664 6.52 -14.52 -10.06
C GLY A 664 7.84 -14.31 -10.82
N TYR A 665 8.77 -13.59 -10.19
CA TYR A 665 10.06 -13.23 -10.80
C TYR A 665 11.02 -14.43 -10.91
N SER A 666 11.21 -15.19 -9.83
CA SER A 666 12.10 -16.37 -9.81
C SER A 666 11.69 -17.42 -10.82
N LEU A 667 10.37 -17.53 -11.06
CA LEU A 667 9.85 -18.44 -12.04
C LEU A 667 10.26 -18.08 -13.49
N ASN A 668 10.44 -16.79 -13.79
CA ASN A 668 10.82 -16.34 -15.13
C ASN A 668 12.12 -16.97 -15.60
N ASP A 669 13.17 -16.94 -14.79
CA ASP A 669 14.45 -17.58 -15.07
C ASP A 669 14.31 -19.10 -15.20
N SER A 670 13.54 -19.73 -14.31
CA SER A 670 13.27 -21.17 -14.37
C SER A 670 12.56 -21.58 -15.67
N ILE A 671 11.55 -20.81 -16.11
CA ILE A 671 10.83 -21.07 -17.38
C ILE A 671 11.78 -21.03 -18.56
N VAL A 672 12.69 -20.05 -18.61
CA VAL A 672 13.63 -19.91 -19.71
C VAL A 672 14.58 -21.09 -19.80
N ILE A 673 15.16 -21.51 -18.67
CA ILE A 673 16.02 -22.67 -18.62
C ILE A 673 15.25 -23.94 -19.01
N MET A 674 14.02 -24.09 -18.52
CA MET A 674 13.15 -25.22 -18.83
C MET A 674 12.73 -25.24 -20.31
N ASP A 675 12.45 -24.09 -20.91
CA ASP A 675 12.14 -23.98 -22.35
C ASP A 675 13.36 -24.36 -23.20
N ARG A 676 14.57 -23.92 -22.79
CA ARG A 676 15.83 -24.31 -23.44
C ARG A 676 16.12 -25.82 -23.32
N ILE A 677 15.86 -26.41 -22.13
CA ILE A 677 15.96 -27.87 -21.94
C ILE A 677 14.98 -28.58 -22.87
N ARG A 678 13.76 -28.08 -23.04
CA ARG A 678 12.77 -28.65 -23.96
C ARG A 678 13.21 -28.53 -25.42
N GLU A 679 13.76 -27.39 -25.82
CA GLU A 679 14.32 -27.15 -27.16
C GLU A 679 15.47 -28.12 -27.44
N ASN A 680 16.48 -28.18 -26.58
CA ASN A 680 17.66 -29.03 -26.75
C ASN A 680 17.34 -30.52 -26.58
N ARG A 681 16.34 -30.89 -25.83
CA ARG A 681 15.87 -32.27 -25.75
C ARG A 681 15.26 -32.79 -27.06
N GLY A 682 14.63 -31.91 -27.84
CA GLY A 682 14.00 -32.28 -29.12
C GLY A 682 12.93 -33.36 -28.94
N LYS A 683 13.07 -34.48 -29.69
CA LYS A 683 12.15 -35.63 -29.67
C LYS A 683 12.41 -36.64 -28.53
N LEU A 684 13.47 -36.47 -27.74
CA LEU A 684 13.77 -37.37 -26.63
C LEU A 684 12.66 -37.30 -25.55
N SER A 685 12.31 -38.43 -24.99
CA SER A 685 11.25 -38.51 -23.96
C SER A 685 11.67 -37.97 -22.58
N TYR A 686 12.97 -37.77 -22.36
CA TYR A 686 13.57 -37.30 -21.11
C TYR A 686 14.76 -36.39 -21.38
N ALA A 687 15.12 -35.54 -20.37
CA ALA A 687 16.28 -34.68 -20.41
C ALA A 687 17.52 -35.43 -19.88
N SER A 688 18.53 -35.65 -20.75
CA SER A 688 19.80 -36.25 -20.34
C SER A 688 20.67 -35.24 -19.58
N LYS A 689 21.73 -35.74 -18.94
CA LYS A 689 22.72 -34.90 -18.23
C LYS A 689 23.36 -33.86 -19.14
N GLU A 690 23.68 -34.27 -20.34
CA GLU A 690 24.33 -33.46 -21.38
C GLU A 690 23.38 -32.33 -21.84
N VAL A 691 22.09 -32.66 -22.08
CA VAL A 691 21.06 -31.70 -22.48
C VAL A 691 20.84 -30.64 -21.38
N VAL A 692 20.74 -31.07 -20.13
CA VAL A 692 20.52 -30.11 -19.03
C VAL A 692 21.74 -29.19 -18.84
N ASN A 693 22.97 -29.77 -18.79
CA ASN A 693 24.19 -28.96 -18.65
C ASN A 693 24.38 -27.98 -19.85
N LEU A 694 24.10 -28.43 -21.06
CA LEU A 694 24.17 -27.58 -22.25
C LEU A 694 23.17 -26.41 -22.13
N SER A 695 21.93 -26.71 -21.79
CA SER A 695 20.87 -25.71 -21.70
C SER A 695 21.17 -24.66 -20.65
N ILE A 696 21.67 -25.04 -19.45
CA ILE A 696 22.08 -24.10 -18.42
C ILE A 696 23.25 -23.22 -18.92
N ASN A 697 24.30 -23.81 -19.51
CA ASN A 697 25.46 -23.06 -20.00
C ASN A 697 25.10 -22.07 -21.11
N GLU A 698 24.10 -22.34 -21.93
CA GLU A 698 23.59 -21.46 -22.97
C GLU A 698 22.73 -20.32 -22.42
N THR A 699 22.05 -20.52 -21.30
CA THR A 699 21.10 -19.52 -20.73
C THR A 699 21.68 -18.69 -19.61
N ILE A 700 22.74 -19.14 -18.92
CA ILE A 700 23.26 -18.50 -17.71
C ILE A 700 23.70 -17.04 -17.91
N SER A 701 24.31 -16.74 -19.06
CA SER A 701 24.71 -15.36 -19.41
C SER A 701 23.51 -14.41 -19.34
N ARG A 702 22.41 -14.86 -19.95
CA ARG A 702 21.17 -14.10 -19.97
C ARG A 702 20.57 -13.96 -18.55
N THR A 703 20.44 -15.06 -17.82
CA THR A 703 19.89 -15.06 -16.46
C THR A 703 20.67 -14.11 -15.55
N VAL A 704 22.01 -14.10 -15.62
CA VAL A 704 22.84 -13.17 -14.83
C VAL A 704 22.61 -11.71 -15.23
N ILE A 705 22.44 -11.42 -16.51
CA ILE A 705 22.23 -10.05 -17.00
C ILE A 705 20.84 -9.54 -16.60
N THR A 706 19.80 -10.35 -16.81
CA THR A 706 18.41 -9.98 -16.48
C THR A 706 18.23 -9.79 -14.97
N SER A 707 18.73 -10.73 -14.17
CA SER A 707 18.72 -10.60 -12.72
C SER A 707 19.57 -9.41 -12.25
N GLY A 708 20.70 -9.17 -12.89
CA GLY A 708 21.57 -8.03 -12.57
C GLY A 708 20.91 -6.67 -12.83
N THR A 709 20.19 -6.51 -13.95
CA THR A 709 19.48 -5.25 -14.24
C THR A 709 18.35 -4.99 -13.27
N THR A 710 17.59 -6.01 -12.90
CA THR A 710 16.54 -5.90 -11.89
C THR A 710 17.13 -5.67 -10.50
N LEU A 711 18.23 -6.34 -10.17
CA LEU A 711 18.96 -6.15 -8.92
C LEU A 711 19.43 -4.70 -8.77
N PHE A 712 19.95 -4.07 -9.84
CA PHE A 712 20.32 -2.65 -9.80
C PHE A 712 19.12 -1.75 -9.49
N ALA A 713 17.97 -1.97 -10.14
CA ALA A 713 16.78 -1.18 -9.88
C ALA A 713 16.30 -1.32 -8.43
N VAL A 714 16.27 -2.56 -7.91
CA VAL A 714 15.85 -2.85 -6.53
C VAL A 714 16.88 -2.36 -5.50
N LEU A 715 18.18 -2.43 -5.82
CA LEU A 715 19.23 -1.89 -4.96
C LEU A 715 19.11 -0.37 -4.80
N ILE A 716 18.79 0.34 -5.88
CA ILE A 716 18.55 1.78 -5.84
C ILE A 716 17.29 2.06 -5.01
N LEU A 717 16.24 1.27 -5.18
CA LEU A 717 15.04 1.38 -4.37
C LEU A 717 15.34 1.13 -2.88
N TYR A 718 16.20 0.16 -2.56
CA TYR A 718 16.62 -0.13 -1.19
C TYR A 718 17.37 1.03 -0.53
N ILE A 719 18.27 1.68 -1.28
CA ILE A 719 19.11 2.76 -0.76
C ILE A 719 18.35 4.09 -0.70
N TYR A 720 17.58 4.42 -1.75
CA TYR A 720 16.96 5.74 -1.93
C TYR A 720 15.44 5.76 -1.80
N GLY A 721 14.78 4.61 -1.72
CA GLY A 721 13.31 4.52 -1.74
C GLY A 721 12.60 4.94 -0.46
N GLY A 722 13.37 5.26 0.59
CA GLY A 722 12.83 5.61 1.89
C GLY A 722 12.39 4.40 2.71
N GLN A 723 12.02 4.66 3.96
CA GLN A 723 11.77 3.60 4.95
C GLN A 723 10.52 2.76 4.65
N GLY A 724 9.48 3.39 4.10
CA GLY A 724 8.21 2.71 3.80
C GLY A 724 8.31 1.59 2.77
N VAL A 725 9.40 1.51 1.98
CA VAL A 725 9.64 0.45 1.00
C VAL A 725 10.92 -0.33 1.24
N ARG A 726 11.67 -0.06 2.34
CA ARG A 726 12.97 -0.67 2.59
C ARG A 726 12.87 -2.16 2.85
N ALA A 727 11.97 -2.62 3.72
CA ALA A 727 11.71 -4.03 3.99
C ALA A 727 11.31 -4.80 2.71
N PHE A 728 10.40 -4.21 1.94
CA PHE A 728 9.97 -4.73 0.63
C PHE A 728 11.16 -4.88 -0.33
N SER A 729 12.00 -3.84 -0.44
CA SER A 729 13.17 -3.84 -1.33
C SER A 729 14.24 -4.84 -0.88
N PHE A 730 14.48 -4.98 0.42
CA PHE A 730 15.39 -5.97 0.99
C PHE A 730 14.95 -7.39 0.62
N ALA A 731 13.66 -7.71 0.83
CA ALA A 731 13.10 -9.00 0.46
C ALA A 731 13.31 -9.30 -1.02
N LEU A 732 13.05 -8.31 -1.89
CA LEU A 732 13.26 -8.47 -3.34
C LEU A 732 14.74 -8.66 -3.70
N LEU A 733 15.67 -7.90 -3.08
CA LEU A 733 17.11 -8.10 -3.30
C LEU A 733 17.53 -9.53 -3.02
N VAL A 734 17.17 -10.00 -1.82
CA VAL A 734 17.43 -11.38 -1.39
C VAL A 734 16.75 -12.37 -2.34
N GLY A 735 15.47 -12.15 -2.64
CA GLY A 735 14.68 -13.04 -3.51
C GLY A 735 15.20 -13.14 -4.93
N ILE A 736 15.69 -12.05 -5.53
CA ILE A 736 16.28 -12.06 -6.89
C ILE A 736 17.58 -12.87 -6.87
N VAL A 737 18.46 -12.67 -5.90
CA VAL A 737 19.73 -13.42 -5.80
C VAL A 737 19.47 -14.91 -5.61
N ILE A 738 18.57 -15.27 -4.69
CA ILE A 738 18.23 -16.67 -4.39
C ILE A 738 17.50 -17.30 -5.57
N GLY A 739 16.55 -16.61 -6.21
CA GLY A 739 15.80 -17.10 -7.36
C GLY A 739 16.69 -17.35 -8.59
N THR A 740 17.69 -16.47 -8.80
CA THR A 740 18.71 -16.67 -9.83
C THR A 740 19.56 -17.91 -9.54
N TYR A 741 19.95 -18.12 -8.28
CA TYR A 741 20.65 -19.32 -7.86
C TYR A 741 19.79 -20.57 -8.02
N SER A 742 18.56 -20.55 -7.53
CA SER A 742 17.67 -21.72 -7.47
C SER A 742 17.22 -22.19 -8.85
N SER A 743 17.05 -21.31 -9.82
CA SER A 743 16.71 -21.64 -11.19
C SER A 743 17.77 -22.57 -11.84
N VAL A 744 19.05 -22.32 -11.56
CA VAL A 744 20.20 -23.07 -12.05
C VAL A 744 20.52 -24.28 -11.17
N ALA A 745 20.55 -24.09 -9.85
CA ALA A 745 21.05 -25.06 -8.88
C ALA A 745 19.99 -26.05 -8.37
N VAL A 746 18.70 -25.64 -8.37
CA VAL A 746 17.60 -26.45 -7.86
C VAL A 746 16.64 -26.87 -8.98
N ALA A 747 16.00 -25.91 -9.68
CA ALA A 747 14.96 -26.21 -10.66
C ALA A 747 15.47 -27.05 -11.83
N ALA A 748 16.54 -26.63 -12.50
CA ALA A 748 17.06 -27.30 -13.68
C ALA A 748 17.58 -28.73 -13.38
N PRO A 749 18.33 -28.99 -12.29
CA PRO A 749 18.74 -30.37 -11.95
C PRO A 749 17.57 -31.31 -11.62
N LEU A 750 16.45 -30.83 -11.10
CA LEU A 750 15.27 -31.64 -10.79
C LEU A 750 14.56 -32.15 -12.08
N VAL A 751 14.74 -31.46 -13.19
CA VAL A 751 14.19 -31.90 -14.48
C VAL A 751 14.99 -33.05 -15.08
N TRP A 752 16.26 -33.22 -14.71
CA TRP A 752 17.11 -34.31 -15.20
C TRP A 752 16.54 -35.70 -14.85
N SER A 753 16.69 -36.65 -15.77
CA SER A 753 16.34 -38.07 -15.58
C SER A 753 17.50 -39.00 -15.75
N SER A 754 17.66 -39.93 -14.81
CA SER A 754 18.72 -40.98 -14.88
C SER A 754 18.37 -42.18 -15.74
N LYS A 755 17.22 -42.18 -16.46
CA LYS A 755 16.86 -43.28 -17.35
C LYS A 755 17.95 -43.38 -18.44
N LYS A 756 18.65 -44.51 -18.51
CA LYS A 756 19.61 -44.82 -19.57
C LYS A 756 18.86 -44.95 -20.88
N ASP A 757 19.41 -44.38 -21.96
CA ASP A 757 18.91 -44.60 -23.29
C ASP A 757 18.97 -46.09 -23.63
N SER A 758 17.79 -46.69 -23.81
CA SER A 758 17.71 -47.98 -24.49
C SER A 758 18.03 -47.85 -25.99
N SER A 759 18.31 -46.63 -26.48
CA SER A 759 18.61 -46.34 -27.87
C SER A 759 20.12 -46.46 -28.23
N LYS A 760 21.01 -46.82 -27.29
CA LYS A 760 22.37 -47.17 -27.63
C LYS A 760 22.46 -48.46 -28.48
N SER A 761 21.40 -49.30 -28.48
CA SER A 761 21.34 -50.49 -29.34
C SER A 761 21.05 -50.16 -30.82
N THR A 762 20.46 -49.00 -31.10
CA THR A 762 20.08 -48.64 -32.50
C THR A 762 21.20 -47.90 -33.26
N ARG A 763 22.23 -47.41 -32.54
CA ARG A 763 23.37 -46.74 -33.24
C ARG A 763 24.43 -47.73 -33.66
N ASP A 764 24.55 -48.87 -32.99
CA ASP A 764 25.44 -49.95 -33.37
C ASP A 764 24.89 -50.85 -34.53
N GLU A 765 23.55 -50.71 -34.82
CA GLU A 765 22.94 -51.41 -35.99
C GLU A 765 22.92 -50.57 -37.27
N LEU A 766 23.43 -49.33 -37.29
CA LEU A 766 23.53 -48.45 -38.45
C LEU A 766 24.98 -48.31 -38.95
N GLU A 767 25.93 -49.06 -38.44
CA GLU A 767 27.21 -49.25 -39.16
C GLU A 767 26.97 -50.18 -40.33
N LEU A 768 26.76 -49.58 -41.51
CA LEU A 768 26.75 -50.25 -42.78
C LEU A 768 28.07 -50.97 -43.00
N PRO A 769 28.05 -52.25 -43.46
CA PRO A 769 29.30 -52.94 -43.82
C PRO A 769 29.99 -52.23 -44.94
N GLU A 770 31.24 -51.88 -44.71
CA GLU A 770 32.14 -51.51 -45.81
C GLU A 770 32.22 -52.65 -46.81
N GLY A 771 31.75 -52.42 -48.05
CA GLY A 771 31.92 -53.27 -49.19
C GLY A 771 32.14 -52.44 -50.46
#